data_26b47d923a10c24395bf5d37c1f99e03
#
_entry.id   26b47d923a10c24395bf5d37c1f99e03
#
_cell.length_a   1.000
_cell.length_b   1.000
_cell.length_c   1.000
_cell.angle_alpha   90.00
_cell.angle_beta   90.00
_cell.angle_gamma   90.00
#
_symmetry.space_group_name_H-M   'P 1'
#
loop_
_entity.id
_entity.type
_entity.pdbx_description
1 polymer ?
#
loop_
_entity_poly.entity_id
_entity_poly.type
_entity_poly.pdbx_seq_one_letter_code
_entity_poly.pdbx_strand_id
1 'polypeptide(L)'
;MNTNANRLRAGVSVAAILAAAVAVPSIGQAQTVASAPNAVEQIVVTGTAIRGVAPVGSATVNITREAIVASGVRDPGSLITQLPQGSGLGNTLGANAGRAAGVNLRGLGNNATLLMFDGHRPVTQGIQNIGADPNTIPFGAIERVEVVTDGASAVYGSDAVAGVVNYILRKPFDGLDITTRYTHTLYNEGAANATFGKTWSGGGLVASVAYEKNSEVRLYDIPQLRQDLSQYGGIDNRLNGTTVSGVTASGGIIAAGKYYGLPDGLNGRTPTAAEVLPLLNSKASLVDRSKLEDYYTQRDHLSSLLRVQQDFGQYGNVTATGMFNRRINFAPGQGDGGFQAIAVTLRPTSPYYIAGLGAGNQSLIYNFRLNNPDRPLNRKDHENTGNFFLDYKVALWGDFRLTASGGFGVSEGCAVCQPQTNTILTSTIADPVSAATFNPYKQGPQTSAEKVFGVFVQKGRQQNTDFVAKIDGGLFNLPAGSVRVAAGTEFAGYSYTQDSLYSLNPTTTVVNFRYAHSTRKVSSIFGEAFVPIFGAENAVPGFQRLDVSLAIRYDKYSDVGKTTNPKIGLTWAPVHDLTLRGSYGTSFRAPTLSETNFNVVGAANRTFLANGLGDPTIPISNTATSQSLVLVSSFRFAKLIPETANIYSFGGDYSPSYVPGLKLSATYYSVDYKDRISGLPASSTALSSAATYALYAPFFTKALQPAKCVNGSANGNPGTPEYSTYNPIYLPYLNAPGSYPPTTANDCQLVGILDTATRNLGQVQQAGLDFSANYHTDTPLGMLALDGAFTKILKLRRNVLPGTPLVDFLDVIGEQISKRGRAQASLTKGALSGNVAVNYIGGYLNNQTPTVAGVKVPDQNIPAWMTYDMNLSYTPDSTGRILGGTRFALSIRNVTDKGPPLVLTATSAVDLANANVFGRITSLEITKKF
;
A
#
# COMPACT_ATOMS: atom_id res chain seq x y z
N MET A 1 13.36 -28.82 -22.67
CA MET A 1 14.81 -28.60 -22.54
C MET A 1 15.17 -27.18 -23.04
N ASN A 2 14.61 -26.13 -22.45
CA ASN A 2 15.01 -24.73 -22.82
C ASN A 2 14.82 -23.73 -21.68
N THR A 3 14.83 -24.17 -20.44
CA THR A 3 14.65 -23.27 -19.26
C THR A 3 15.97 -22.76 -18.66
N ASN A 4 17.13 -23.24 -19.10
CA ASN A 4 18.44 -22.89 -18.51
C ASN A 4 19.17 -21.74 -19.26
N ALA A 5 18.76 -21.37 -20.47
CA ALA A 5 19.44 -20.32 -21.25
C ALA A 5 19.13 -18.89 -20.76
N ASN A 6 17.97 -18.65 -20.14
CA ASN A 6 17.60 -17.33 -19.63
C ASN A 6 18.16 -17.02 -18.23
N ARG A 7 18.60 -18.03 -17.49
CA ARG A 7 19.26 -17.82 -16.18
C ARG A 7 20.68 -17.26 -16.27
N LEU A 8 21.37 -17.52 -17.36
CA LEU A 8 22.75 -17.02 -17.58
C LEU A 8 22.80 -15.57 -18.12
N ARG A 9 21.73 -15.06 -18.76
CA ARG A 9 21.74 -13.67 -19.28
C ARG A 9 21.58 -12.60 -18.20
N ALA A 10 21.00 -12.91 -17.05
CA ALA A 10 20.88 -11.97 -15.93
C ALA A 10 22.23 -11.75 -15.19
N GLY A 11 23.09 -12.77 -15.17
CA GLY A 11 24.42 -12.67 -14.53
C GLY A 11 25.45 -11.87 -15.35
N VAL A 12 25.31 -11.85 -16.67
CA VAL A 12 26.27 -11.17 -17.56
C VAL A 12 26.07 -9.64 -17.55
N SER A 13 24.85 -9.15 -17.35
CA SER A 13 24.58 -7.70 -17.31
C SER A 13 25.14 -6.99 -16.08
N VAL A 14 25.24 -7.68 -14.94
CA VAL A 14 25.86 -7.13 -13.72
C VAL A 14 27.37 -7.10 -13.81
N ALA A 15 27.98 -8.10 -14.50
CA ALA A 15 29.42 -8.14 -14.71
C ALA A 15 29.90 -7.06 -15.71
N ALA A 16 29.07 -6.66 -16.69
CA ALA A 16 29.39 -5.59 -17.65
C ALA A 16 29.41 -4.20 -17.00
N ILE A 17 28.59 -3.94 -15.98
CA ILE A 17 28.62 -2.68 -15.22
C ILE A 17 29.86 -2.61 -14.31
N LEU A 18 30.33 -3.74 -13.78
CA LEU A 18 31.57 -3.82 -13.00
C LEU A 18 32.82 -3.61 -13.86
N ALA A 19 32.82 -4.03 -15.12
CA ALA A 19 33.97 -3.84 -16.04
C ALA A 19 34.14 -2.40 -16.51
N ALA A 20 33.04 -1.62 -16.61
CA ALA A 20 33.10 -0.20 -17.00
C ALA A 20 33.62 0.72 -15.86
N ALA A 21 33.57 0.28 -14.59
CA ALA A 21 34.01 1.06 -13.44
C ALA A 21 35.53 1.03 -13.20
N VAL A 22 36.28 0.15 -13.90
CA VAL A 22 37.75 0.00 -13.69
C VAL A 22 38.56 0.95 -14.58
N ALA A 23 37.96 1.67 -15.53
CA ALA A 23 38.64 2.53 -16.50
C ALA A 23 38.54 4.03 -16.24
N VAL A 24 38.50 4.47 -14.97
CA VAL A 24 38.55 5.91 -14.60
C VAL A 24 40.02 6.29 -14.40
N PRO A 25 40.54 7.31 -15.11
CA PRO A 25 41.92 7.78 -14.94
C PRO A 25 42.10 8.40 -13.53
N SER A 26 43.27 8.13 -12.93
CA SER A 26 43.68 8.64 -11.62
C SER A 26 43.72 10.16 -11.59
N ILE A 27 42.81 10.80 -10.88
CA ILE A 27 42.88 12.19 -10.49
C ILE A 27 43.63 12.29 -9.17
N GLY A 28 44.61 13.20 -9.13
CA GLY A 28 45.64 13.31 -8.15
C GLY A 28 45.20 13.47 -6.68
N GLN A 29 46.15 13.20 -5.79
CA GLN A 29 46.12 13.30 -4.36
C GLN A 29 45.57 14.67 -3.89
N ALA A 30 44.47 14.66 -3.14
CA ALA A 30 44.01 15.83 -2.40
C ALA A 30 44.80 15.97 -1.11
N GLN A 31 45.48 17.10 -0.94
CA GLN A 31 46.03 17.55 0.31
C GLN A 31 44.89 17.76 1.31
N THR A 32 45.06 17.23 2.54
CA THR A 32 44.21 17.55 3.69
C THR A 32 44.36 18.99 4.06
N VAL A 33 43.42 19.82 3.65
CA VAL A 33 43.25 21.16 4.18
C VAL A 33 42.46 21.02 5.49
N ALA A 34 43.08 21.46 6.61
CA ALA A 34 42.40 21.53 7.91
C ALA A 34 41.20 22.48 7.77
N SER A 35 40.02 21.95 7.91
CA SER A 35 38.77 22.71 7.90
C SER A 35 38.73 23.62 9.13
N ALA A 36 38.55 24.93 8.92
CA ALA A 36 38.12 25.84 9.96
C ALA A 36 36.81 25.35 10.62
N PRO A 37 36.56 25.65 11.90
CA PRO A 37 35.31 25.20 12.55
C PRO A 37 34.12 25.82 11.82
N ASN A 38 33.42 25.02 11.08
CA ASN A 38 32.23 25.40 10.36
C ASN A 38 31.18 25.91 11.35
N ALA A 39 30.62 27.09 11.05
CA ALA A 39 29.39 27.51 11.69
C ALA A 39 28.41 26.32 11.69
N VAL A 40 27.90 25.96 12.87
CA VAL A 40 26.95 24.85 13.04
C VAL A 40 25.78 25.12 12.11
N GLU A 41 25.75 24.39 10.99
CA GLU A 41 24.66 24.47 10.03
C GLU A 41 23.41 24.03 10.76
N GLN A 42 22.48 24.95 11.00
CA GLN A 42 21.25 24.68 11.72
C GLN A 42 20.43 23.62 10.96
N ILE A 43 20.38 22.43 11.52
CA ILE A 43 19.66 21.30 10.96
C ILE A 43 18.17 21.66 10.93
N VAL A 44 17.55 21.63 9.77
CA VAL A 44 16.09 21.70 9.64
C VAL A 44 15.55 20.37 10.15
N VAL A 45 14.75 20.39 11.20
CA VAL A 45 14.14 19.21 11.79
C VAL A 45 12.67 19.13 11.34
N THR A 46 12.22 17.96 10.94
CA THR A 46 10.82 17.72 10.56
C THR A 46 9.89 17.96 11.75
N GLY A 47 8.73 18.63 11.52
CA GLY A 47 7.70 18.88 12.53
C GLY A 47 7.56 20.33 12.97
N THR A 48 8.36 21.26 12.42
CA THR A 48 8.26 22.71 12.63
C THR A 48 8.57 23.46 11.35
N ALA A 49 7.98 24.65 11.18
CA ALA A 49 8.31 25.57 10.12
C ALA A 49 9.46 26.52 10.48
N ILE A 50 9.86 26.58 11.76
CA ILE A 50 10.90 27.47 12.28
C ILE A 50 12.26 26.77 12.23
N ARG A 51 13.22 27.40 11.58
CA ARG A 51 14.59 26.89 11.46
C ARG A 51 15.30 26.83 12.81
N GLY A 52 16.02 25.70 13.05
CA GLY A 52 16.87 25.52 14.22
C GLY A 52 16.14 25.28 15.53
N VAL A 53 14.82 25.10 15.48
CA VAL A 53 14.00 24.73 16.63
C VAL A 53 13.55 23.28 16.45
N ALA A 54 13.76 22.45 17.47
CA ALA A 54 13.19 21.10 17.49
C ALA A 54 11.67 21.19 17.67
N PRO A 55 10.87 20.23 17.15
CA PRO A 55 9.43 20.20 17.35
C PRO A 55 9.10 20.18 18.84
N VAL A 56 8.41 21.22 19.33
CA VAL A 56 8.04 21.35 20.74
C VAL A 56 6.84 20.45 21.03
N GLY A 57 6.94 19.64 22.08
CA GLY A 57 5.86 18.77 22.54
C GLY A 57 5.66 17.48 21.75
N SER A 58 6.27 17.32 20.58
CA SER A 58 6.09 16.16 19.71
C SER A 58 7.23 15.15 19.82
N ALA A 59 6.88 13.86 19.71
CA ALA A 59 7.86 12.78 19.61
C ALA A 59 8.41 12.67 18.19
N THR A 60 9.73 12.57 18.06
CA THR A 60 10.41 12.37 16.79
C THR A 60 11.31 11.15 16.84
N VAL A 61 11.33 10.36 15.75
CA VAL A 61 12.26 9.25 15.56
C VAL A 61 13.18 9.61 14.40
N ASN A 62 14.48 9.50 14.61
CA ASN A 62 15.49 9.74 13.59
C ASN A 62 16.24 8.43 13.31
N ILE A 63 16.18 7.95 12.06
CA ILE A 63 16.92 6.78 11.60
C ILE A 63 18.09 7.28 10.79
N THR A 64 19.28 7.26 11.39
CA THR A 64 20.51 7.75 10.75
C THR A 64 20.99 6.83 9.63
N ARG A 65 21.90 7.30 8.78
CA ARG A 65 22.47 6.49 7.71
C ARG A 65 23.18 5.24 8.23
N GLU A 66 23.89 5.35 9.36
CA GLU A 66 24.54 4.22 10.01
C GLU A 66 23.51 3.16 10.43
N ALA A 67 22.40 3.60 11.05
CA ALA A 67 21.31 2.71 11.43
C ALA A 67 20.63 2.08 10.21
N ILE A 68 20.43 2.83 9.11
CA ILE A 68 19.92 2.31 7.84
C ILE A 68 20.81 1.19 7.30
N VAL A 69 22.11 1.43 7.24
CA VAL A 69 23.10 0.46 6.76
C VAL A 69 23.21 -0.75 7.69
N ALA A 70 23.16 -0.56 9.01
CA ALA A 70 23.23 -1.61 10.01
C ALA A 70 21.96 -2.47 10.06
N SER A 71 20.80 -1.94 9.63
CA SER A 71 19.51 -2.64 9.67
C SER A 71 19.39 -3.80 8.68
N GLY A 72 20.22 -3.82 7.62
CA GLY A 72 20.13 -4.79 6.53
C GLY A 72 18.82 -4.68 5.73
N VAL A 73 18.11 -3.55 5.80
CA VAL A 73 16.89 -3.27 5.03
C VAL A 73 17.23 -3.09 3.57
N ARG A 74 16.32 -3.52 2.69
CA ARG A 74 16.55 -3.60 1.25
C ARG A 74 16.07 -2.37 0.48
N ASP A 75 15.01 -1.74 0.96
CA ASP A 75 14.32 -0.65 0.27
C ASP A 75 13.82 0.40 1.28
N PRO A 76 13.59 1.66 0.83
CA PRO A 76 13.16 2.75 1.70
C PRO A 76 11.85 2.47 2.45
N GLY A 77 10.86 1.84 1.81
CA GLY A 77 9.57 1.53 2.43
C GLY A 77 9.69 0.55 3.60
N SER A 78 10.60 -0.41 3.50
CA SER A 78 10.84 -1.41 4.55
C SER A 78 11.47 -0.82 5.82
N LEU A 79 12.11 0.36 5.77
CA LEU A 79 12.61 1.05 6.96
C LEU A 79 11.51 1.37 7.96
N ILE A 80 10.36 1.82 7.46
CA ILE A 80 9.23 2.23 8.31
C ILE A 80 8.54 1.02 8.93
N THR A 81 8.52 -0.12 8.24
CA THR A 81 7.91 -1.35 8.80
C THR A 81 8.72 -1.95 9.96
N GLN A 82 9.99 -1.56 10.15
CA GLN A 82 10.80 -1.95 11.32
C GLN A 82 10.45 -1.15 12.57
N LEU A 83 9.81 0.01 12.44
CA LEU A 83 9.34 0.77 13.58
C LEU A 83 8.13 0.06 14.21
N PRO A 84 8.04 -0.06 15.55
CA PRO A 84 6.86 -0.62 16.21
C PRO A 84 5.56 0.13 15.88
N GLN A 85 5.66 1.44 15.58
CA GLN A 85 4.55 2.28 15.12
C GLN A 85 4.20 2.06 13.64
N GLY A 86 5.08 1.43 12.86
CA GLY A 86 4.84 1.08 11.47
C GLY A 86 3.87 -0.09 11.36
N SER A 87 2.85 0.02 10.53
CA SER A 87 1.88 -1.06 10.26
C SER A 87 1.85 -1.40 8.79
N GLY A 88 1.34 -2.60 8.48
CA GLY A 88 1.12 -3.02 7.11
C GLY A 88 2.28 -3.81 6.50
N LEU A 89 2.84 -4.77 7.22
CA LEU A 89 3.82 -5.72 6.65
C LEU A 89 3.29 -6.40 5.38
N GLY A 90 1.98 -6.64 5.29
CA GLY A 90 1.33 -7.20 4.10
C GLY A 90 1.24 -6.25 2.90
N ASN A 91 1.21 -4.94 3.12
CA ASN A 91 1.11 -3.96 2.04
C ASN A 91 2.41 -3.75 1.25
N THR A 92 3.55 -4.08 1.86
CA THR A 92 4.86 -3.99 1.21
C THR A 92 5.22 -5.28 0.45
N LEU A 93 4.58 -6.40 0.75
CA LEU A 93 4.97 -7.73 0.29
C LEU A 93 3.82 -8.56 -0.29
N GLY A 94 2.56 -8.14 -0.15
CA GLY A 94 1.39 -8.92 -0.52
C GLY A 94 0.85 -8.67 -1.93
N ALA A 95 -0.44 -8.92 -2.13
CA ALA A 95 -1.17 -8.84 -3.41
C ALA A 95 -1.02 -7.50 -4.17
N ASN A 96 -0.52 -6.45 -3.51
CA ASN A 96 -0.12 -5.18 -4.11
C ASN A 96 1.39 -5.09 -4.39
N ALA A 97 2.13 -6.19 -4.31
CA ALA A 97 3.59 -6.21 -4.49
C ALA A 97 4.06 -5.69 -5.85
N GLY A 98 3.18 -5.62 -6.81
CA GLY A 98 3.40 -4.95 -8.09
C GLY A 98 3.18 -3.43 -8.05
N ARG A 99 2.74 -2.89 -6.93
CA ARG A 99 2.31 -1.50 -6.78
C ARG A 99 3.16 -0.79 -5.73
N ALA A 100 2.94 0.52 -5.53
CA ALA A 100 3.70 1.31 -4.59
C ALA A 100 3.67 0.77 -3.14
N ALA A 101 4.77 0.92 -2.45
CA ALA A 101 4.81 0.76 -1.00
C ALA A 101 4.13 1.98 -0.35
N GLY A 102 3.13 1.75 0.48
CA GLY A 102 2.53 2.83 1.27
C GLY A 102 3.19 2.93 2.64
N VAL A 103 3.35 4.15 3.15
CA VAL A 103 3.74 4.38 4.53
C VAL A 103 2.48 4.46 5.39
N ASN A 104 2.39 3.64 6.45
CA ASN A 104 1.23 3.59 7.33
C ASN A 104 1.69 3.59 8.79
N LEU A 105 1.66 4.75 9.42
CA LEU A 105 1.93 4.88 10.84
C LEU A 105 0.67 4.55 11.64
N ARG A 106 0.84 3.80 12.73
CA ARG A 106 -0.23 3.43 13.67
C ARG A 106 -1.45 2.74 13.01
N GLY A 107 -1.32 2.29 11.74
CA GLY A 107 -2.40 1.61 11.00
C GLY A 107 -3.63 2.47 10.70
N LEU A 108 -3.49 3.79 10.75
CA LEU A 108 -4.59 4.70 10.43
C LEU A 108 -4.88 4.83 8.94
N GLY A 109 -4.02 4.24 8.11
CA GLY A 109 -4.13 4.21 6.64
C GLY A 109 -2.97 4.90 5.93
N ASN A 110 -2.64 4.44 4.72
CA ASN A 110 -1.55 5.01 3.93
C ASN A 110 -1.79 6.48 3.57
N ASN A 111 -3.04 6.87 3.37
CA ASN A 111 -3.43 8.25 3.06
C ASN A 111 -3.56 9.15 4.32
N ALA A 112 -3.35 8.60 5.52
CA ALA A 112 -3.34 9.35 6.77
C ALA A 112 -1.92 9.62 7.29
N THR A 113 -0.88 9.14 6.58
CA THR A 113 0.53 9.38 6.87
C THR A 113 1.15 10.17 5.73
N LEU A 114 1.68 11.35 6.01
CA LEU A 114 2.33 12.18 5.01
C LEU A 114 3.76 11.70 4.74
N LEU A 115 4.04 11.37 3.48
CA LEU A 115 5.39 11.11 2.99
C LEU A 115 5.99 12.38 2.41
N MET A 116 7.26 12.67 2.74
CA MET A 116 8.01 13.81 2.22
C MET A 116 9.43 13.41 1.79
N PHE A 117 9.99 14.17 0.83
CA PHE A 117 11.39 14.08 0.40
C PHE A 117 12.03 15.47 0.59
N ASP A 118 12.98 15.59 1.52
CA ASP A 118 13.58 16.88 1.93
C ASP A 118 12.55 17.98 2.24
N GLY A 119 11.39 17.61 2.78
CA GLY A 119 10.32 18.55 3.10
C GLY A 119 9.33 18.84 1.96
N HIS A 120 9.52 18.26 0.77
CA HIS A 120 8.60 18.37 -0.36
C HIS A 120 7.61 17.22 -0.41
N ARG A 121 6.40 17.48 -0.90
CA ARG A 121 5.40 16.45 -1.21
C ARG A 121 5.70 15.82 -2.57
N PRO A 122 6.09 14.53 -2.65
CA PRO A 122 6.19 13.85 -3.93
C PRO A 122 4.81 13.59 -4.52
N VAL A 123 4.77 13.36 -5.84
CA VAL A 123 3.54 12.97 -6.51
C VAL A 123 3.08 11.59 -6.01
N THR A 124 1.77 11.45 -5.83
CA THR A 124 1.14 10.18 -5.48
C THR A 124 1.10 9.24 -6.68
N GLN A 125 0.88 7.97 -6.41
CA GLN A 125 0.86 6.92 -7.44
C GLN A 125 -0.24 7.14 -8.49
N GLY A 126 0.11 7.02 -9.78
CA GLY A 126 -0.78 7.33 -10.90
C GLY A 126 -1.98 6.39 -11.05
N ILE A 127 -1.81 5.08 -10.77
CA ILE A 127 -2.84 4.08 -11.05
C ILE A 127 -3.96 4.08 -10.00
N GLN A 128 -3.62 4.13 -8.71
CA GLN A 128 -4.58 3.94 -7.61
C GLN A 128 -4.69 5.11 -6.66
N ASN A 129 -3.78 6.08 -6.72
CA ASN A 129 -3.73 7.24 -5.84
C ASN A 129 -3.78 6.88 -4.33
N ILE A 130 -3.03 5.84 -3.94
CA ILE A 130 -2.97 5.32 -2.55
C ILE A 130 -1.85 5.92 -1.72
N GLY A 131 -1.34 7.08 -2.08
CA GLY A 131 -0.22 7.77 -1.47
C GLY A 131 1.03 7.77 -2.33
N ALA A 132 2.08 8.42 -1.85
CA ALA A 132 3.38 8.43 -2.51
C ALA A 132 4.20 7.20 -2.13
N ASP A 133 5.11 6.78 -3.01
CA ASP A 133 5.95 5.59 -2.83
C ASP A 133 7.37 5.99 -2.41
N PRO A 134 7.82 5.63 -1.19
CA PRO A 134 9.20 5.91 -0.75
C PRO A 134 10.25 5.20 -1.61
N ASN A 135 9.91 4.10 -2.26
CA ASN A 135 10.84 3.33 -3.11
C ASN A 135 11.18 4.04 -4.44
N THR A 136 10.63 5.22 -4.68
CA THR A 136 11.04 6.07 -5.81
C THR A 136 12.41 6.72 -5.60
N ILE A 137 12.94 6.74 -4.36
CA ILE A 137 14.27 7.27 -4.03
C ILE A 137 15.32 6.16 -4.19
N PRO A 138 16.45 6.37 -4.90
CA PRO A 138 17.58 5.47 -4.82
C PRO A 138 18.09 5.34 -3.38
N PHE A 139 18.20 4.10 -2.88
CA PHE A 139 18.53 3.84 -1.46
C PHE A 139 19.85 4.48 -1.02
N GLY A 140 20.84 4.55 -1.93
CA GLY A 140 22.12 5.20 -1.69
C GLY A 140 22.06 6.73 -1.54
N ALA A 141 20.99 7.37 -1.99
CA ALA A 141 20.80 8.82 -1.90
C ALA A 141 20.20 9.29 -0.57
N ILE A 142 19.76 8.37 0.31
CA ILE A 142 19.14 8.69 1.61
C ILE A 142 20.23 8.97 2.65
N GLU A 143 20.16 10.09 3.33
CA GLU A 143 21.00 10.45 4.46
C GLU A 143 20.43 9.95 5.79
N ARG A 144 19.14 10.21 6.02
CA ARG A 144 18.41 9.78 7.20
C ARG A 144 16.92 9.82 6.96
N VAL A 145 16.14 9.20 7.84
CA VAL A 145 14.68 9.28 7.82
C VAL A 145 14.21 9.88 9.14
N GLU A 146 13.44 10.95 9.05
CA GLU A 146 12.83 11.61 10.19
C GLU A 146 11.34 11.27 10.24
N VAL A 147 10.86 10.79 11.38
CA VAL A 147 9.48 10.42 11.61
C VAL A 147 8.91 11.22 12.77
N VAL A 148 7.85 11.99 12.47
CA VAL A 148 7.04 12.66 13.49
C VAL A 148 5.79 11.83 13.69
N THR A 149 5.60 11.28 14.89
CA THR A 149 4.49 10.35 15.16
C THR A 149 3.23 11.03 15.69
N ASP A 150 3.19 12.36 15.69
CA ASP A 150 2.05 13.18 16.10
C ASP A 150 1.38 13.84 14.88
N GLY A 151 0.10 14.25 15.03
CA GLY A 151 -0.57 15.05 14.03
C GLY A 151 0.20 16.33 13.68
N ALA A 152 0.39 16.57 12.39
CA ALA A 152 1.24 17.66 11.89
C ALA A 152 0.57 18.53 10.81
N SER A 153 -0.76 18.48 10.68
CA SER A 153 -1.49 19.26 9.67
C SER A 153 -1.41 20.77 9.89
N ALA A 154 -1.14 21.24 11.11
CA ALA A 154 -0.89 22.65 11.40
C ALA A 154 0.40 23.19 10.71
N VAL A 155 1.34 22.31 10.38
CA VAL A 155 2.60 22.66 9.68
C VAL A 155 2.51 22.27 8.21
N TYR A 156 2.06 21.05 7.92
CA TYR A 156 2.18 20.44 6.60
C TYR A 156 0.87 20.31 5.82
N GLY A 157 -0.29 20.61 6.41
CA GLY A 157 -1.60 20.49 5.76
C GLY A 157 -2.13 19.05 5.73
N SER A 158 -2.86 18.68 4.69
CA SER A 158 -3.53 17.38 4.53
C SER A 158 -2.60 16.17 4.70
N ASP A 159 -3.18 15.03 5.08
CA ASP A 159 -2.57 13.68 5.13
C ASP A 159 -1.63 13.44 6.32
N ALA A 160 -1.34 14.45 7.13
CA ALA A 160 -0.48 14.34 8.31
C ALA A 160 -1.29 14.03 9.59
N VAL A 161 -2.25 13.08 9.53
CA VAL A 161 -3.09 12.66 10.67
C VAL A 161 -2.31 11.71 11.59
N ALA A 162 -1.76 10.63 11.04
CA ALA A 162 -0.98 9.65 11.78
C ALA A 162 0.47 10.11 12.03
N GLY A 163 0.91 11.13 11.32
CA GLY A 163 2.25 11.68 11.36
C GLY A 163 2.87 11.97 10.01
N VAL A 164 4.17 12.23 10.02
CA VAL A 164 4.98 12.57 8.83
C VAL A 164 6.21 11.68 8.79
N VAL A 165 6.54 11.17 7.61
CA VAL A 165 7.79 10.48 7.32
C VAL A 165 8.54 11.28 6.26
N ASN A 166 9.70 11.83 6.61
CA ASN A 166 10.50 12.65 5.73
C ASN A 166 11.86 11.98 5.45
N TYR A 167 12.10 11.63 4.21
CA TYR A 167 13.37 11.11 3.73
C TYR A 167 14.29 12.27 3.39
N ILE A 168 15.33 12.45 4.19
CA ILE A 168 16.34 13.48 3.99
C ILE A 168 17.41 12.93 3.05
N LEU A 169 17.70 13.69 1.99
CA LEU A 169 18.64 13.31 0.95
C LEU A 169 20.07 13.71 1.31
N ARG A 170 21.03 12.95 0.79
CA ARG A 170 22.47 13.26 0.99
C ARG A 170 22.82 14.63 0.45
N LYS A 171 23.68 15.33 1.21
CA LYS A 171 24.34 16.55 0.75
C LYS A 171 25.49 16.21 -0.21
N PRO A 172 25.96 17.17 -1.05
CA PRO A 172 27.14 16.99 -1.85
C PRO A 172 28.35 16.54 -1.02
N PHE A 173 29.10 15.61 -1.57
CA PHE A 173 30.33 15.04 -1.02
C PHE A 173 31.29 14.76 -2.17
N ASP A 174 32.57 14.50 -1.91
CA ASP A 174 33.52 14.09 -2.94
C ASP A 174 33.68 12.57 -2.93
N GLY A 175 33.42 11.92 -4.06
CA GLY A 175 33.62 10.48 -4.21
C GLY A 175 32.50 9.76 -4.94
N LEU A 176 32.63 8.44 -5.03
CA LEU A 176 31.70 7.51 -5.65
C LEU A 176 31.49 6.31 -4.73
N ASP A 177 30.27 6.09 -4.31
CA ASP A 177 29.85 4.90 -3.56
C ASP A 177 29.14 3.92 -4.53
N ILE A 178 29.64 2.70 -4.68
CA ILE A 178 28.99 1.63 -5.42
C ILE A 178 28.60 0.52 -4.45
N THR A 179 27.34 0.14 -4.42
CA THR A 179 26.83 -0.96 -3.61
C THR A 179 26.19 -2.00 -4.51
N THR A 180 26.53 -3.26 -4.33
CA THR A 180 25.86 -4.41 -4.94
C THR A 180 25.35 -5.33 -3.86
N ARG A 181 24.16 -5.88 -4.06
CA ARG A 181 23.53 -6.80 -3.11
C ARG A 181 22.86 -7.96 -3.83
N TYR A 182 23.00 -9.12 -3.28
CA TYR A 182 22.25 -10.31 -3.64
C TYR A 182 21.48 -10.81 -2.44
N THR A 183 20.19 -11.06 -2.61
CA THR A 183 19.29 -11.57 -1.57
C THR A 183 18.70 -12.89 -2.01
N HIS A 184 18.66 -13.85 -1.10
CA HIS A 184 18.08 -15.16 -1.27
C HIS A 184 17.08 -15.48 -0.15
N THR A 185 15.92 -15.95 -0.56
CA THR A 185 14.84 -16.49 0.27
C THR A 185 13.99 -17.41 -0.63
N LEU A 186 12.65 -17.40 -0.51
CA LEU A 186 11.77 -18.03 -1.52
C LEU A 186 11.95 -17.41 -2.93
N TYR A 187 12.54 -16.25 -3.02
CA TYR A 187 12.93 -15.59 -4.28
C TYR A 187 14.40 -15.15 -4.25
N ASN A 188 14.90 -14.81 -5.44
CA ASN A 188 16.21 -14.20 -5.61
C ASN A 188 16.04 -12.75 -6.01
N GLU A 189 16.87 -11.86 -5.44
CA GLU A 189 16.90 -10.43 -5.79
C GLU A 189 18.34 -9.98 -5.97
N GLY A 190 18.60 -9.31 -7.08
CA GLY A 190 19.84 -8.59 -7.34
C GLY A 190 19.58 -7.09 -7.31
N ALA A 191 20.43 -6.35 -6.62
CA ALA A 191 20.38 -4.89 -6.57
C ALA A 191 21.77 -4.28 -6.79
N ALA A 192 21.82 -3.17 -7.51
CA ALA A 192 23.02 -2.36 -7.66
C ALA A 192 22.66 -0.89 -7.50
N ASN A 193 23.49 -0.17 -6.77
CA ASN A 193 23.35 1.28 -6.57
C ASN A 193 24.71 1.96 -6.77
N ALA A 194 24.73 3.09 -7.46
CA ALA A 194 25.88 3.97 -7.58
C ALA A 194 25.47 5.38 -7.17
N THR A 195 26.23 5.99 -6.25
CA THR A 195 25.99 7.37 -5.80
C THR A 195 27.30 8.15 -5.91
N PHE A 196 27.31 9.10 -6.81
CA PHE A 196 28.43 10.00 -7.06
C PHE A 196 28.18 11.36 -6.42
N GLY A 197 29.17 11.90 -5.76
CA GLY A 197 29.18 13.23 -5.22
C GLY A 197 30.37 14.03 -5.71
N LYS A 198 30.16 15.35 -5.89
CA LYS A 198 31.22 16.31 -6.19
C LYS A 198 30.94 17.64 -5.52
N THR A 199 31.96 18.21 -4.87
CA THR A 199 31.92 19.55 -4.30
C THR A 199 32.78 20.53 -5.10
N TRP A 200 32.41 21.79 -5.08
CA TRP A 200 33.16 22.93 -5.60
C TRP A 200 32.91 24.17 -4.74
N SER A 201 33.57 25.29 -5.05
CA SER A 201 33.42 26.53 -4.29
C SER A 201 31.96 26.99 -4.27
N GLY A 202 31.36 27.00 -3.06
CA GLY A 202 29.98 27.39 -2.82
C GLY A 202 28.92 26.39 -3.23
N GLY A 203 29.28 25.18 -3.73
CA GLY A 203 28.23 24.24 -4.18
C GLY A 203 28.68 22.81 -4.34
N GLY A 204 27.83 22.04 -4.98
CA GLY A 204 28.12 20.65 -5.30
C GLY A 204 26.92 19.91 -5.89
N LEU A 205 27.17 18.67 -6.24
CA LEU A 205 26.12 17.78 -6.75
C LEU A 205 26.15 16.40 -6.09
N VAL A 206 25.00 15.73 -6.11
CA VAL A 206 24.85 14.29 -5.85
C VAL A 206 24.05 13.70 -6.99
N ALA A 207 24.61 12.66 -7.63
CA ALA A 207 23.90 11.85 -8.63
C ALA A 207 23.82 10.42 -8.12
N SER A 208 22.65 9.81 -8.13
CA SER A 208 22.44 8.42 -7.68
C SER A 208 21.57 7.67 -8.67
N VAL A 209 21.92 6.41 -8.91
CA VAL A 209 21.12 5.49 -9.71
C VAL A 209 21.07 4.13 -8.99
N ALA A 210 19.89 3.52 -8.93
CA ALA A 210 19.72 2.19 -8.40
C ALA A 210 18.88 1.34 -9.36
N TYR A 211 19.26 0.09 -9.51
CA TYR A 211 18.53 -0.92 -10.26
C TYR A 211 18.33 -2.16 -9.41
N GLU A 212 17.12 -2.67 -9.38
CA GLU A 212 16.73 -3.86 -8.63
C GLU A 212 15.93 -4.80 -9.53
N LYS A 213 16.18 -6.08 -9.37
CA LYS A 213 15.43 -7.14 -10.05
C LYS A 213 15.21 -8.32 -9.14
N ASN A 214 13.96 -8.77 -9.02
CA ASN A 214 13.61 -9.98 -8.27
C ASN A 214 12.88 -11.00 -9.13
N SER A 215 12.97 -12.28 -8.73
CA SER A 215 12.13 -13.35 -9.25
C SER A 215 10.76 -13.37 -8.55
N GLU A 216 9.82 -14.08 -9.13
CA GLU A 216 8.49 -14.32 -8.56
C GLU A 216 8.53 -15.31 -7.39
N VAL A 217 7.50 -15.29 -6.55
CA VAL A 217 7.11 -16.34 -5.60
C VAL A 217 5.64 -16.67 -5.86
N ARG A 218 5.33 -17.89 -6.12
CA ARG A 218 3.95 -18.32 -6.32
C ARG A 218 3.24 -18.53 -4.99
N LEU A 219 1.94 -18.37 -4.95
CA LEU A 219 1.16 -18.71 -3.76
C LEU A 219 1.38 -20.16 -3.34
N TYR A 220 1.61 -21.09 -4.30
CA TYR A 220 1.85 -22.50 -4.06
C TYR A 220 3.17 -22.78 -3.30
N ASP A 221 4.17 -21.91 -3.46
CA ASP A 221 5.44 -22.01 -2.77
C ASP A 221 5.31 -21.76 -1.25
N ILE A 222 4.18 -21.16 -0.85
CA ILE A 222 3.82 -20.88 0.54
C ILE A 222 2.70 -21.84 0.96
N PRO A 223 2.99 -22.90 1.72
CA PRO A 223 2.00 -23.95 2.03
C PRO A 223 0.69 -23.41 2.63
N GLN A 224 0.76 -22.35 3.43
CA GLN A 224 -0.41 -21.74 4.08
C GLN A 224 -1.32 -20.93 3.11
N LEU A 225 -0.88 -20.70 1.87
CA LEU A 225 -1.62 -19.99 0.83
C LEU A 225 -2.11 -20.90 -0.31
N ARG A 226 -1.90 -22.20 -0.20
CA ARG A 226 -2.46 -23.18 -1.14
C ARG A 226 -3.98 -23.23 -1.00
N GLN A 227 -4.65 -23.62 -2.06
CA GLN A 227 -6.11 -23.74 -2.02
C GLN A 227 -6.59 -24.93 -1.18
N ASP A 228 -5.81 -26.00 -1.08
CA ASP A 228 -6.12 -27.12 -0.20
C ASP A 228 -5.56 -26.87 1.20
N LEU A 229 -6.43 -26.48 2.13
CA LEU A 229 -6.10 -26.23 3.51
C LEU A 229 -6.45 -27.42 4.43
N SER A 230 -6.87 -28.56 3.87
CA SER A 230 -7.29 -29.73 4.66
C SER A 230 -6.24 -30.25 5.63
N GLN A 231 -4.94 -30.14 5.27
CA GLN A 231 -3.83 -30.47 6.16
C GLN A 231 -3.77 -29.63 7.44
N TYR A 232 -4.41 -28.45 7.45
CA TYR A 232 -4.51 -27.54 8.59
C TYR A 232 -5.89 -27.62 9.27
N GLY A 233 -6.75 -28.56 8.87
CA GLY A 233 -8.14 -28.64 9.35
C GLY A 233 -9.08 -27.66 8.68
N GLY A 234 -8.65 -27.03 7.58
CA GLY A 234 -9.42 -26.04 6.80
C GLY A 234 -10.17 -26.66 5.61
N ILE A 235 -10.64 -25.80 4.74
CA ILE A 235 -11.42 -26.14 3.55
C ILE A 235 -10.46 -26.50 2.40
N ASP A 236 -10.81 -27.51 1.62
CA ASP A 236 -10.26 -27.70 0.28
C ASP A 236 -11.00 -26.78 -0.71
N ASN A 237 -10.45 -25.60 -0.94
CA ASN A 237 -11.05 -24.58 -1.83
C ASN A 237 -11.04 -24.99 -3.31
N ARG A 238 -10.32 -26.04 -3.66
CA ARG A 238 -10.38 -26.62 -5.03
C ARG A 238 -11.76 -27.27 -5.31
N LEU A 239 -12.51 -27.58 -4.26
CA LEU A 239 -13.83 -28.23 -4.32
C LEU A 239 -15.01 -27.26 -4.26
N ASN A 240 -14.77 -25.95 -4.08
CA ASN A 240 -15.84 -24.99 -3.86
C ASN A 240 -16.58 -24.67 -5.17
N GLY A 241 -17.68 -25.41 -5.42
CA GLY A 241 -18.48 -25.32 -6.63
C GLY A 241 -19.34 -24.07 -6.81
N THR A 242 -19.33 -23.13 -5.85
CA THR A 242 -20.03 -21.83 -5.97
C THR A 242 -19.15 -20.75 -6.55
N THR A 243 -17.86 -20.86 -6.39
CA THR A 243 -16.86 -20.07 -7.10
C THR A 243 -16.11 -21.04 -8.01
N VAL A 244 -16.04 -20.74 -9.28
CA VAL A 244 -15.42 -21.54 -10.32
C VAL A 244 -13.89 -21.68 -10.09
N SER A 245 -13.43 -21.83 -8.85
CA SER A 245 -12.05 -21.95 -8.46
C SER A 245 -11.68 -23.40 -8.22
N GLY A 246 -10.57 -23.84 -8.79
CA GLY A 246 -9.97 -25.11 -8.47
C GLY A 246 -10.27 -26.30 -9.39
N VAL A 247 -10.76 -26.09 -10.59
CA VAL A 247 -11.05 -27.18 -11.55
C VAL A 247 -9.91 -27.47 -12.50
N THR A 248 -9.91 -28.68 -13.04
CA THR A 248 -8.86 -29.24 -13.91
C THR A 248 -8.60 -28.45 -15.18
N ALA A 249 -7.52 -28.81 -15.87
CA ALA A 249 -7.23 -28.34 -17.22
C ALA A 249 -8.38 -28.54 -18.20
N SER A 250 -9.08 -29.66 -18.11
CA SER A 250 -10.29 -29.96 -18.91
C SER A 250 -11.59 -29.55 -18.21
N GLY A 251 -11.53 -28.98 -17.01
CA GLY A 251 -12.71 -28.51 -16.28
C GLY A 251 -13.48 -29.61 -15.56
N GLY A 252 -14.75 -29.35 -15.37
CA GLY A 252 -15.71 -30.27 -14.77
C GLY A 252 -17.12 -29.95 -15.24
N ILE A 253 -18.08 -30.84 -14.94
CA ILE A 253 -19.49 -30.67 -15.26
C ILE A 253 -20.29 -30.55 -13.98
N ILE A 254 -21.14 -29.55 -13.89
CA ILE A 254 -22.20 -29.46 -12.87
C ILE A 254 -23.52 -29.78 -13.56
N ALA A 255 -24.13 -30.88 -13.15
CA ALA A 255 -25.45 -31.31 -13.63
C ALA A 255 -26.30 -31.78 -12.45
N ALA A 256 -27.57 -31.42 -12.40
CA ALA A 256 -28.48 -31.74 -11.29
C ALA A 256 -27.88 -31.39 -9.88
N GLY A 257 -27.13 -30.30 -9.75
CA GLY A 257 -26.51 -29.86 -8.51
C GLY A 257 -25.28 -30.68 -8.06
N LYS A 258 -24.80 -31.62 -8.88
CA LYS A 258 -23.62 -32.44 -8.59
C LYS A 258 -22.47 -32.07 -9.51
N TYR A 259 -21.25 -32.08 -8.94
CA TYR A 259 -20.02 -31.82 -9.66
C TYR A 259 -19.38 -33.14 -10.10
N TYR A 260 -19.00 -33.22 -11.36
CA TYR A 260 -18.28 -34.35 -11.94
C TYR A 260 -16.99 -33.87 -12.55
N GLY A 261 -15.88 -34.57 -12.25
CA GLY A 261 -14.64 -34.41 -12.99
C GLY A 261 -14.78 -34.84 -14.44
N LEU A 262 -13.81 -34.49 -15.27
CA LEU A 262 -13.74 -34.96 -16.65
C LEU A 262 -12.64 -36.03 -16.80
N PRO A 263 -12.84 -37.05 -17.64
CA PRO A 263 -11.79 -38.06 -17.90
C PRO A 263 -10.61 -37.41 -18.61
N ASP A 264 -9.41 -37.95 -18.36
CA ASP A 264 -8.22 -37.59 -19.11
C ASP A 264 -8.25 -38.12 -20.54
N GLY A 265 -7.51 -37.47 -21.44
CA GLY A 265 -7.33 -37.93 -22.81
C GLY A 265 -8.52 -37.81 -23.75
N LEU A 266 -9.47 -36.89 -23.46
CA LEU A 266 -10.65 -36.66 -24.32
C LEU A 266 -10.30 -36.19 -25.72
N ASN A 267 -9.19 -35.45 -25.89
CA ASN A 267 -8.69 -34.96 -27.21
C ASN A 267 -9.75 -34.28 -28.11
N GLY A 268 -10.71 -33.62 -27.45
CA GLY A 268 -11.81 -32.93 -28.13
C GLY A 268 -13.10 -33.76 -28.30
N ARG A 269 -13.11 -35.00 -27.87
CA ARG A 269 -14.33 -35.85 -27.87
C ARG A 269 -15.20 -35.52 -26.66
N THR A 270 -16.49 -35.38 -26.87
CA THR A 270 -17.47 -35.26 -25.77
C THR A 270 -17.50 -36.57 -24.98
N PRO A 271 -17.29 -36.57 -23.65
CA PRO A 271 -17.33 -37.80 -22.87
C PRO A 271 -18.77 -38.33 -22.76
N THR A 272 -18.91 -39.63 -22.51
CA THR A 272 -20.19 -40.26 -22.18
C THR A 272 -20.53 -40.12 -20.72
N ALA A 273 -21.82 -40.28 -20.34
CA ALA A 273 -22.22 -40.29 -18.94
C ALA A 273 -21.52 -41.40 -18.14
N ALA A 274 -21.30 -42.57 -18.75
CA ALA A 274 -20.65 -43.71 -18.12
C ALA A 274 -19.17 -43.40 -17.73
N GLU A 275 -18.49 -42.58 -18.52
CA GLU A 275 -17.12 -42.12 -18.22
C GLU A 275 -17.07 -41.05 -17.12
N VAL A 276 -18.13 -40.24 -16.99
CA VAL A 276 -18.18 -39.10 -16.08
C VAL A 276 -18.78 -39.46 -14.71
N LEU A 277 -19.77 -40.36 -14.66
CA LEU A 277 -20.46 -40.77 -13.43
C LEU A 277 -19.51 -41.27 -12.34
N PRO A 278 -18.47 -42.08 -12.62
CA PRO A 278 -17.47 -42.50 -11.60
C PRO A 278 -16.62 -41.33 -11.02
N LEU A 279 -16.59 -40.18 -11.72
CA LEU A 279 -15.81 -39.03 -11.36
C LEU A 279 -16.59 -37.99 -10.53
N LEU A 280 -17.67 -38.41 -9.89
CA LEU A 280 -18.46 -37.58 -8.98
C LEU A 280 -17.59 -37.13 -7.83
N ASN A 281 -17.50 -35.81 -7.67
CA ASN A 281 -16.66 -35.13 -6.66
C ASN A 281 -15.18 -35.58 -6.68
N SER A 282 -14.66 -35.98 -7.85
CA SER A 282 -13.27 -36.47 -7.96
C SER A 282 -12.26 -35.38 -7.69
N LYS A 283 -11.44 -35.57 -6.63
CA LYS A 283 -10.31 -34.68 -6.29
C LYS A 283 -9.17 -34.77 -7.28
N ALA A 284 -8.99 -35.88 -7.95
CA ALA A 284 -7.88 -36.12 -8.89
C ALA A 284 -7.90 -35.16 -10.10
N SER A 285 -9.07 -34.65 -10.42
CA SER A 285 -9.28 -33.69 -11.52
C SER A 285 -9.15 -32.21 -11.09
N LEU A 286 -8.84 -31.92 -9.84
CA LEU A 286 -8.75 -30.54 -9.35
C LEU A 286 -7.36 -29.95 -9.51
N VAL A 287 -7.29 -28.67 -9.85
CA VAL A 287 -6.06 -27.91 -9.95
C VAL A 287 -5.99 -26.89 -8.83
N ASP A 288 -4.86 -26.86 -8.19
CA ASP A 288 -4.54 -25.80 -7.24
C ASP A 288 -4.14 -24.53 -8.01
N ARG A 289 -5.02 -23.51 -8.00
CA ARG A 289 -4.79 -22.20 -8.63
C ARG A 289 -3.56 -21.49 -8.07
N SER A 290 -3.18 -21.77 -6.81
CA SER A 290 -2.01 -21.17 -6.22
C SER A 290 -0.72 -21.46 -6.98
N LYS A 291 -0.69 -22.51 -7.80
CA LYS A 291 0.43 -22.84 -8.73
C LYS A 291 0.59 -21.82 -9.86
N LEU A 292 -0.41 -21.03 -10.10
CA LEU A 292 -0.53 -20.16 -11.26
C LEU A 292 -0.55 -18.68 -10.88
N GLU A 293 -0.76 -18.37 -9.61
CA GLU A 293 -0.81 -17.00 -9.07
C GLU A 293 0.45 -16.68 -8.27
N ASP A 294 0.97 -15.47 -8.48
CA ASP A 294 2.12 -15.01 -7.71
C ASP A 294 1.65 -14.33 -6.42
N TYR A 295 2.28 -14.72 -5.31
CA TYR A 295 2.26 -13.96 -4.06
C TYR A 295 3.16 -12.73 -4.18
N TYR A 296 4.36 -12.90 -4.76
CA TYR A 296 5.32 -11.85 -5.02
C TYR A 296 5.71 -11.86 -6.50
N THR A 297 5.43 -10.78 -7.20
CA THR A 297 5.62 -10.72 -8.65
C THR A 297 7.07 -10.45 -9.02
N GLN A 298 7.52 -10.97 -10.15
CA GLN A 298 8.77 -10.54 -10.74
C GLN A 298 8.71 -9.04 -11.03
N ARG A 299 9.79 -8.33 -10.66
CA ARG A 299 9.88 -6.88 -10.81
C ARG A 299 11.24 -6.46 -11.36
N ASP A 300 11.22 -5.51 -12.27
CA ASP A 300 12.36 -4.70 -12.69
C ASP A 300 12.11 -3.26 -12.21
N HIS A 301 13.06 -2.67 -11.48
CA HIS A 301 12.91 -1.38 -10.85
C HIS A 301 14.17 -0.54 -11.05
N LEU A 302 14.01 0.63 -11.66
CA LEU A 302 15.06 1.64 -11.84
C LEU A 302 14.65 2.91 -11.12
N SER A 303 15.53 3.43 -10.27
CA SER A 303 15.37 4.76 -9.65
C SER A 303 16.63 5.60 -9.85
N SER A 304 16.47 6.90 -10.06
CA SER A 304 17.57 7.83 -10.22
C SER A 304 17.28 9.17 -9.55
N LEU A 305 18.34 9.87 -9.16
CA LEU A 305 18.29 11.17 -8.52
C LEU A 305 19.48 12.00 -8.98
N LEU A 306 19.23 13.27 -9.27
CA LEU A 306 20.24 14.32 -9.44
C LEU A 306 19.86 15.49 -8.54
N ARG A 307 20.79 15.89 -7.68
CA ARG A 307 20.68 17.05 -6.81
C ARG A 307 21.87 17.97 -7.06
N VAL A 308 21.61 19.24 -7.30
CA VAL A 308 22.61 20.29 -7.45
C VAL A 308 22.31 21.38 -6.43
N GLN A 309 23.35 21.84 -5.76
CA GLN A 309 23.26 22.93 -4.80
C GLN A 309 24.33 23.98 -5.11
N GLN A 310 23.94 25.26 -5.12
CA GLN A 310 24.85 26.37 -5.31
C GLN A 310 24.51 27.51 -4.34
N ASP A 311 25.49 27.97 -3.63
CA ASP A 311 25.46 29.17 -2.81
C ASP A 311 26.01 30.36 -3.63
N PHE A 312 25.26 31.41 -3.70
CA PHE A 312 25.60 32.67 -4.36
C PHE A 312 25.91 33.80 -3.33
N GLY A 313 26.32 33.42 -2.12
CA GLY A 313 26.65 34.33 -1.02
C GLY A 313 25.44 35.14 -0.58
N GLN A 314 25.53 36.48 -0.61
CA GLN A 314 24.44 37.36 -0.20
C GLN A 314 23.15 37.18 -1.04
N TYR A 315 23.25 36.64 -2.25
CA TYR A 315 22.11 36.40 -3.13
C TYR A 315 21.40 35.08 -2.83
N GLY A 316 21.87 34.33 -1.85
CA GLY A 316 21.20 33.12 -1.35
C GLY A 316 21.72 31.83 -1.94
N ASN A 317 21.07 30.75 -1.55
CA ASN A 317 21.37 29.37 -1.94
C ASN A 317 20.22 28.81 -2.79
N VAL A 318 20.58 28.13 -3.87
CA VAL A 318 19.63 27.40 -4.74
C VAL A 318 19.94 25.91 -4.66
N THR A 319 18.90 25.11 -4.46
CA THR A 319 18.99 23.64 -4.54
C THR A 319 17.97 23.14 -5.55
N ALA A 320 18.41 22.41 -6.56
CA ALA A 320 17.55 21.73 -7.52
C ALA A 320 17.69 20.23 -7.37
N THR A 321 16.56 19.51 -7.29
CA THR A 321 16.52 18.04 -7.15
C THR A 321 15.56 17.46 -8.18
N GLY A 322 16.08 16.59 -9.05
CA GLY A 322 15.31 15.82 -10.01
C GLY A 322 15.34 14.34 -9.66
N MET A 323 14.21 13.66 -9.75
CA MET A 323 14.09 12.23 -9.53
C MET A 323 13.30 11.59 -10.64
N PHE A 324 13.72 10.39 -11.04
CA PHE A 324 12.98 9.56 -11.97
C PHE A 324 12.98 8.12 -11.52
N ASN A 325 11.82 7.50 -11.62
CA ASN A 325 11.60 6.11 -11.25
C ASN A 325 10.83 5.39 -12.36
N ARG A 326 11.22 4.16 -12.64
CA ARG A 326 10.50 3.25 -13.54
C ARG A 326 10.40 1.88 -12.91
N ARG A 327 9.17 1.40 -12.75
CA ARG A 327 8.86 0.06 -12.26
C ARG A 327 8.11 -0.72 -13.32
N ILE A 328 8.52 -1.96 -13.54
CA ILE A 328 7.84 -2.92 -14.41
C ILE A 328 7.60 -4.18 -13.59
N ASN A 329 6.34 -4.61 -13.49
CA ASN A 329 5.96 -5.84 -12.81
C ASN A 329 5.43 -6.83 -13.84
N PHE A 330 5.87 -8.06 -13.70
CA PHE A 330 5.40 -9.19 -14.49
C PHE A 330 4.57 -10.06 -13.55
N ALA A 331 3.26 -10.00 -13.68
CA ALA A 331 2.32 -10.72 -12.83
C ALA A 331 1.53 -11.72 -13.67
N PRO A 332 1.89 -12.99 -13.65
CA PRO A 332 1.05 -13.99 -14.31
C PRO A 332 -0.28 -14.07 -13.57
N GLY A 333 -1.31 -13.58 -14.20
CA GLY A 333 -2.69 -13.82 -13.79
C GLY A 333 -3.16 -13.22 -12.49
N GLN A 334 -2.50 -12.23 -11.92
CA GLN A 334 -3.01 -11.49 -10.75
C GLN A 334 -4.09 -10.48 -11.14
N GLY A 335 -5.19 -10.52 -10.40
CA GLY A 335 -6.30 -9.56 -10.48
C GLY A 335 -7.30 -9.90 -11.60
N ASP A 336 -8.50 -9.61 -11.33
CA ASP A 336 -9.77 -9.59 -12.12
C ASP A 336 -9.86 -10.33 -13.45
N GLY A 337 -9.14 -11.39 -13.72
CA GLY A 337 -9.29 -12.15 -14.93
C GLY A 337 -8.17 -13.09 -15.33
N GLY A 338 -7.10 -13.19 -14.57
CA GLY A 338 -6.00 -14.10 -14.90
C GLY A 338 -6.36 -15.58 -14.85
N PHE A 339 -7.35 -15.90 -14.06
CA PHE A 339 -7.91 -17.23 -13.88
C PHE A 339 -9.40 -17.20 -14.04
N GLN A 340 -9.87 -17.24 -15.24
CA GLN A 340 -11.26 -17.56 -15.40
C GLN A 340 -11.39 -19.04 -15.73
N ALA A 341 -11.68 -19.81 -14.68
CA ALA A 341 -12.51 -20.96 -14.91
C ALA A 341 -13.88 -20.43 -15.32
N ILE A 342 -14.32 -20.74 -16.53
CA ILE A 342 -15.56 -20.27 -17.09
C ILE A 342 -16.61 -21.34 -16.83
N ALA A 343 -17.75 -20.93 -16.28
CA ALA A 343 -18.92 -21.75 -16.32
C ALA A 343 -19.68 -21.50 -17.64
N VAL A 344 -19.70 -22.48 -18.52
CA VAL A 344 -20.44 -22.44 -19.75
C VAL A 344 -21.70 -23.24 -19.58
N THR A 345 -22.86 -22.66 -19.86
CA THR A 345 -24.13 -23.40 -19.87
C THR A 345 -24.24 -24.20 -21.14
N LEU A 346 -24.20 -25.54 -21.03
CA LEU A 346 -24.47 -26.47 -22.13
C LEU A 346 -25.94 -26.81 -22.11
N ARG A 347 -26.63 -26.40 -23.13
CA ARG A 347 -28.04 -26.80 -23.38
C ARG A 347 -28.09 -28.21 -24.00
N PRO A 348 -29.20 -28.95 -23.90
CA PRO A 348 -29.35 -30.26 -24.56
C PRO A 348 -29.08 -30.27 -26.08
N THR A 349 -29.16 -29.09 -26.71
CA THR A 349 -28.85 -28.89 -28.14
C THR A 349 -27.36 -28.67 -28.41
N SER A 350 -26.52 -28.47 -27.37
CA SER A 350 -25.09 -28.27 -27.55
C SER A 350 -24.40 -29.57 -28.01
N PRO A 351 -23.46 -29.54 -28.98
CA PRO A 351 -22.66 -30.70 -29.36
C PRO A 351 -21.77 -31.21 -28.23
N TYR A 352 -21.59 -30.41 -27.18
CA TYR A 352 -20.78 -30.72 -25.99
C TYR A 352 -21.62 -31.20 -24.80
N TYR A 353 -22.92 -31.34 -24.98
CA TYR A 353 -23.84 -31.83 -23.95
C TYR A 353 -23.61 -33.31 -23.66
N ILE A 354 -23.51 -33.69 -22.40
CA ILE A 354 -23.31 -35.08 -21.98
C ILE A 354 -24.69 -35.70 -21.67
N ALA A 355 -25.24 -36.45 -22.61
CA ALA A 355 -26.50 -37.11 -22.39
C ALA A 355 -26.41 -38.14 -21.25
N GLY A 356 -27.45 -38.20 -20.39
CA GLY A 356 -27.52 -39.14 -19.27
C GLY A 356 -26.98 -38.65 -17.91
N LEU A 357 -26.47 -37.41 -17.77
CA LEU A 357 -26.10 -36.84 -16.49
C LEU A 357 -27.22 -36.09 -15.76
N GLY A 358 -28.45 -36.23 -16.18
CA GLY A 358 -29.64 -35.57 -15.64
C GLY A 358 -30.40 -34.78 -16.71
N ALA A 359 -31.60 -34.33 -16.36
CA ALA A 359 -32.41 -33.48 -17.22
C ALA A 359 -32.05 -32.01 -17.03
N GLY A 360 -32.07 -31.25 -18.12
CA GLY A 360 -31.84 -29.81 -18.09
C GLY A 360 -30.42 -29.38 -18.50
N ASN A 361 -30.12 -28.11 -18.30
CA ASN A 361 -28.81 -27.54 -18.66
C ASN A 361 -27.70 -28.10 -17.79
N GLN A 362 -26.53 -28.31 -18.41
CA GLN A 362 -25.28 -28.62 -17.72
C GLN A 362 -24.40 -27.34 -17.66
N SER A 363 -23.61 -27.21 -16.62
CA SER A 363 -22.59 -26.15 -16.53
C SER A 363 -21.21 -26.77 -16.67
N LEU A 364 -20.57 -26.56 -17.79
CA LEU A 364 -19.17 -26.95 -18.00
C LEU A 364 -18.24 -25.89 -17.42
N ILE A 365 -17.35 -26.31 -16.58
CA ILE A 365 -16.34 -25.45 -16.02
C ILE A 365 -15.01 -25.68 -16.75
N TYR A 366 -14.49 -24.66 -17.39
CA TYR A 366 -13.31 -24.71 -18.24
C TYR A 366 -12.21 -23.75 -17.76
N ASN A 367 -11.01 -24.25 -17.55
CA ASN A 367 -9.87 -23.41 -17.21
C ASN A 367 -9.00 -23.15 -18.43
N PHE A 368 -9.11 -21.96 -18.93
CA PHE A 368 -8.52 -21.56 -20.21
C PHE A 368 -6.98 -21.53 -20.17
N ARG A 369 -6.37 -21.09 -19.11
CA ARG A 369 -4.91 -20.96 -19.00
C ARG A 369 -4.21 -22.30 -18.97
N LEU A 370 -4.79 -23.28 -18.28
CA LEU A 370 -4.21 -24.62 -18.23
C LEU A 370 -4.20 -25.31 -19.57
N ASN A 371 -5.18 -24.96 -20.41
CA ASN A 371 -5.30 -25.52 -21.77
C ASN A 371 -4.53 -24.73 -22.83
N ASN A 372 -3.96 -23.58 -22.51
CA ASN A 372 -3.16 -22.76 -23.41
C ASN A 372 -1.87 -22.28 -22.73
N PRO A 373 -0.96 -23.20 -22.35
CA PRO A 373 0.26 -22.88 -21.61
C PRO A 373 1.23 -21.97 -22.39
N ASP A 374 1.20 -22.04 -23.73
CA ASP A 374 2.08 -21.26 -24.60
C ASP A 374 1.63 -19.80 -24.79
N ARG A 375 0.43 -19.48 -24.27
CA ARG A 375 -0.06 -18.11 -24.26
C ARG A 375 0.10 -17.55 -22.85
N PRO A 376 1.25 -16.97 -22.52
CA PRO A 376 1.41 -16.38 -21.22
C PRO A 376 0.45 -15.20 -21.10
N LEU A 377 -0.60 -15.36 -20.32
CA LEU A 377 -1.43 -14.26 -19.83
C LEU A 377 -0.62 -13.43 -18.83
N ASN A 378 0.62 -13.09 -19.21
CA ASN A 378 1.52 -12.35 -18.36
C ASN A 378 1.09 -10.89 -18.36
N ARG A 379 0.47 -10.49 -17.28
CA ARG A 379 0.20 -9.11 -16.99
C ARG A 379 1.52 -8.39 -16.83
N LYS A 380 1.68 -7.34 -17.60
CA LYS A 380 2.81 -6.42 -17.49
C LYS A 380 2.28 -5.08 -17.05
N ASP A 381 2.49 -4.77 -15.78
CA ASP A 381 2.17 -3.46 -15.23
C ASP A 381 3.42 -2.59 -15.27
N HIS A 382 3.25 -1.31 -15.52
CA HIS A 382 4.37 -0.39 -15.41
C HIS A 382 3.94 0.92 -14.77
N GLU A 383 4.89 1.57 -14.11
CA GLU A 383 4.72 2.90 -13.54
C GLU A 383 6.01 3.69 -13.75
N ASN A 384 5.86 4.91 -14.25
CA ASN A 384 6.93 5.89 -14.37
C ASN A 384 6.56 7.07 -13.48
N THR A 385 7.49 7.49 -12.61
CA THR A 385 7.29 8.61 -11.69
C THR A 385 8.45 9.56 -11.80
N GLY A 386 8.16 10.84 -12.00
CA GLY A 386 9.14 11.93 -12.00
C GLY A 386 8.76 12.97 -10.96
N ASN A 387 9.75 13.45 -10.21
CA ASN A 387 9.61 14.61 -9.31
C ASN A 387 10.74 15.59 -9.58
N PHE A 388 10.43 16.87 -9.54
CA PHE A 388 11.41 17.96 -9.59
C PHE A 388 11.09 18.96 -8.49
N PHE A 389 12.12 19.34 -7.72
CA PHE A 389 12.01 20.32 -6.64
C PHE A 389 13.07 21.39 -6.82
N LEU A 390 12.71 22.62 -6.52
CA LEU A 390 13.59 23.78 -6.56
C LEU A 390 13.40 24.58 -5.27
N ASP A 391 14.49 24.77 -4.53
CA ASP A 391 14.54 25.58 -3.33
C ASP A 391 15.42 26.80 -3.54
N TYR A 392 14.96 27.95 -3.10
CA TYR A 392 15.71 29.17 -2.98
C TYR A 392 15.65 29.68 -1.54
N LYS A 393 16.81 29.92 -0.95
CA LYS A 393 16.95 30.38 0.43
C LYS A 393 17.86 31.60 0.48
N VAL A 394 17.39 32.72 1.04
CA VAL A 394 18.15 33.95 1.15
C VAL A 394 17.93 34.58 2.52
N ALA A 395 19.04 35.05 3.10
CA ALA A 395 18.98 35.88 4.29
C ALA A 395 18.38 37.24 3.94
N LEU A 396 17.49 37.74 4.81
CA LEU A 396 16.89 39.07 4.67
C LEU A 396 17.56 40.05 5.63
N TRP A 397 16.87 40.53 6.62
CA TRP A 397 17.37 41.41 7.68
C TRP A 397 17.47 40.64 9.01
N GLY A 398 18.45 41.02 9.84
CA GLY A 398 18.69 40.36 11.11
C GLY A 398 18.94 38.88 10.93
N ASP A 399 18.14 38.03 11.59
CA ASP A 399 18.17 36.57 11.44
C ASP A 399 17.03 36.04 10.55
N PHE A 400 16.24 36.91 9.93
CA PHE A 400 15.14 36.50 9.06
C PHE A 400 15.66 35.92 7.75
N ARG A 401 15.03 34.81 7.33
CA ARG A 401 15.31 34.14 6.06
C ARG A 401 14.02 33.96 5.28
N LEU A 402 14.09 34.21 3.98
CA LEU A 402 13.07 33.78 3.03
C LEU A 402 13.46 32.39 2.48
N THR A 403 12.51 31.49 2.46
CA THR A 403 12.57 30.24 1.71
C THR A 403 11.45 30.22 0.70
N ALA A 404 11.78 30.12 -0.59
CA ALA A 404 10.83 29.90 -1.66
C ALA A 404 11.12 28.52 -2.26
N SER A 405 10.10 27.66 -2.28
CA SER A 405 10.22 26.29 -2.77
C SER A 405 9.16 26.02 -3.82
N GLY A 406 9.53 25.27 -4.88
CA GLY A 406 8.58 24.84 -5.90
C GLY A 406 8.75 23.35 -6.19
N GLY A 407 7.65 22.70 -6.48
CA GLY A 407 7.60 21.29 -6.81
C GLY A 407 6.78 21.01 -8.07
N PHE A 408 7.21 20.04 -8.85
CA PHE A 408 6.45 19.44 -9.94
C PHE A 408 6.63 17.93 -9.92
N GLY A 409 5.53 17.19 -9.97
CA GLY A 409 5.56 15.75 -10.02
C GLY A 409 4.58 15.18 -11.04
N VAL A 410 4.95 14.08 -11.68
CA VAL A 410 4.09 13.29 -12.54
C VAL A 410 4.31 11.81 -12.29
N SER A 411 3.22 11.06 -12.13
CA SER A 411 3.24 9.60 -12.09
C SER A 411 2.24 9.08 -13.10
N GLU A 412 2.72 8.25 -14.02
CA GLU A 412 1.92 7.58 -15.04
C GLU A 412 2.08 6.09 -14.90
N GLY A 413 0.96 5.39 -14.83
CA GLY A 413 0.99 3.96 -14.69
C GLY A 413 -0.06 3.27 -15.56
N CYS A 414 0.19 2.02 -15.82
CA CYS A 414 -0.73 1.14 -16.48
C CYS A 414 -0.79 -0.19 -15.72
N ALA A 415 -1.96 -0.50 -15.17
CA ALA A 415 -2.28 -1.83 -14.70
C ALA A 415 -2.94 -2.60 -15.82
N VAL A 416 -2.44 -3.80 -16.08
CA VAL A 416 -2.93 -4.61 -17.22
C VAL A 416 -2.67 -3.90 -18.57
N CYS A 417 -1.40 -3.63 -18.85
CA CYS A 417 -0.99 -2.90 -20.06
C CYS A 417 -1.02 -3.73 -21.35
N GLN A 418 -1.15 -5.02 -21.24
CA GLN A 418 -1.38 -5.90 -22.38
C GLN A 418 -2.85 -6.26 -22.43
N PRO A 419 -3.43 -6.35 -23.63
CA PRO A 419 -4.78 -6.84 -23.79
C PRO A 419 -4.88 -8.18 -23.08
N GLN A 420 -5.56 -8.21 -21.94
CA GLN A 420 -5.91 -9.44 -21.23
C GLN A 420 -7.42 -9.59 -21.23
N THR A 421 -7.77 -10.74 -21.43
CA THR A 421 -9.06 -11.30 -21.56
C THR A 421 -9.70 -11.52 -20.21
N ASN A 422 -10.49 -10.56 -19.79
CA ASN A 422 -11.16 -10.64 -18.49
C ASN A 422 -12.59 -11.16 -18.57
N THR A 423 -13.17 -11.23 -19.76
CA THR A 423 -14.57 -11.62 -19.88
C THR A 423 -14.69 -12.56 -21.04
N ILE A 424 -14.91 -13.81 -20.72
CA ILE A 424 -15.26 -14.77 -21.70
C ILE A 424 -16.75 -14.66 -21.92
N LEU A 425 -17.11 -14.46 -23.14
CA LEU A 425 -18.51 -14.50 -23.55
C LEU A 425 -19.00 -15.92 -23.40
N THR A 426 -19.54 -16.22 -22.23
CA THR A 426 -20.25 -17.49 -21.96
C THR A 426 -21.33 -17.78 -23.02
N SER A 427 -21.89 -16.73 -23.61
CA SER A 427 -22.85 -16.82 -24.73
C SER A 427 -22.22 -17.36 -26.01
N THR A 428 -20.95 -17.09 -26.30
CA THR A 428 -20.29 -17.54 -27.54
C THR A 428 -20.04 -19.04 -27.57
N ILE A 429 -19.80 -19.66 -26.41
CA ILE A 429 -19.57 -21.11 -26.29
C ILE A 429 -20.90 -21.87 -26.19
N ALA A 430 -21.98 -21.21 -25.76
CA ALA A 430 -23.30 -21.77 -25.69
C ALA A 430 -24.01 -21.87 -27.07
N ASP A 431 -23.52 -21.10 -28.06
CA ASP A 431 -24.09 -21.12 -29.41
C ASP A 431 -23.48 -22.28 -30.22
N PRO A 432 -24.31 -23.20 -30.80
CA PRO A 432 -23.83 -24.29 -31.63
C PRO A 432 -22.96 -23.86 -32.82
N VAL A 433 -23.19 -22.67 -33.39
CA VAL A 433 -22.40 -22.15 -34.51
C VAL A 433 -21.02 -21.72 -34.05
N SER A 434 -20.92 -21.13 -32.85
CA SER A 434 -19.67 -20.76 -32.25
C SER A 434 -18.90 -21.94 -31.64
N ALA A 435 -19.61 -23.01 -31.28
CA ALA A 435 -19.03 -24.26 -30.78
C ALA A 435 -18.15 -24.95 -31.85
N ALA A 436 -18.39 -24.72 -33.14
CA ALA A 436 -17.53 -25.23 -34.21
C ALA A 436 -16.12 -24.65 -34.17
N THR A 437 -15.92 -23.50 -33.53
CA THR A 437 -14.63 -22.78 -33.46
C THR A 437 -13.87 -23.01 -32.16
N PHE A 438 -14.52 -23.53 -31.11
CA PHE A 438 -13.91 -23.76 -29.80
C PHE A 438 -14.45 -25.04 -29.17
N ASN A 439 -13.57 -25.99 -28.94
CA ASN A 439 -13.96 -27.27 -28.30
C ASN A 439 -13.44 -27.31 -26.84
N PRO A 440 -14.33 -27.29 -25.82
CA PRO A 440 -13.95 -27.28 -24.41
C PRO A 440 -13.30 -28.57 -23.91
N TYR A 441 -13.45 -29.69 -24.66
CA TYR A 441 -12.82 -30.96 -24.32
C TYR A 441 -11.51 -31.21 -25.04
N LYS A 442 -11.05 -30.26 -25.87
CA LYS A 442 -9.75 -30.31 -26.53
C LYS A 442 -8.69 -29.69 -25.62
N GLN A 443 -7.68 -30.48 -25.27
CA GLN A 443 -6.50 -29.99 -24.56
C GLN A 443 -5.52 -29.33 -25.53
N GLY A 444 -4.79 -28.33 -25.05
CA GLY A 444 -3.78 -27.60 -25.80
C GLY A 444 -4.29 -26.32 -26.48
N PRO A 445 -3.41 -25.62 -27.21
CA PRO A 445 -3.74 -24.35 -27.87
C PRO A 445 -4.88 -24.48 -28.89
N GLN A 446 -5.82 -23.53 -28.82
CA GLN A 446 -6.90 -23.42 -29.82
C GLN A 446 -6.82 -22.03 -30.46
N THR A 447 -6.65 -21.96 -31.75
CA THR A 447 -6.54 -20.70 -32.52
C THR A 447 -7.78 -19.82 -32.43
N SER A 448 -8.94 -20.41 -32.19
CA SER A 448 -10.20 -19.69 -31.95
C SER A 448 -10.34 -19.09 -30.57
N ALA A 449 -9.46 -19.45 -29.66
CA ALA A 449 -9.46 -18.94 -28.31
C ALA A 449 -9.36 -17.40 -28.26
N GLU A 450 -8.66 -16.79 -29.18
CA GLU A 450 -8.52 -15.32 -29.29
C GLU A 450 -9.86 -14.61 -29.49
N LYS A 451 -10.84 -15.27 -30.09
CA LYS A 451 -12.16 -14.70 -30.35
C LYS A 451 -13.09 -14.69 -29.15
N VAL A 452 -12.69 -15.37 -28.05
CA VAL A 452 -13.50 -15.51 -26.85
C VAL A 452 -13.12 -14.48 -25.79
N PHE A 453 -12.09 -13.69 -26.03
CA PHE A 453 -11.52 -12.82 -25.06
C PHE A 453 -11.83 -11.33 -25.29
N GLY A 454 -12.13 -10.62 -24.20
CA GLY A 454 -12.20 -9.16 -24.18
C GLY A 454 -10.87 -8.52 -23.82
N VAL A 455 -10.84 -7.22 -23.80
CA VAL A 455 -9.67 -6.41 -23.41
C VAL A 455 -10.03 -5.57 -22.18
N PHE A 456 -9.18 -5.59 -21.16
CA PHE A 456 -9.26 -4.65 -20.07
C PHE A 456 -7.89 -4.01 -19.87
N VAL A 457 -7.83 -2.69 -20.00
CA VAL A 457 -6.62 -1.90 -19.76
C VAL A 457 -6.97 -0.73 -18.85
N GLN A 458 -6.25 -0.56 -17.76
CA GLN A 458 -6.42 0.55 -16.84
C GLN A 458 -5.14 1.40 -16.82
N LYS A 459 -5.25 2.65 -17.26
CA LYS A 459 -4.18 3.64 -17.19
C LYS A 459 -4.54 4.72 -16.19
N GLY A 460 -3.56 5.22 -15.47
CA GLY A 460 -3.73 6.32 -14.55
C GLY A 460 -2.58 7.32 -14.65
N ARG A 461 -2.89 8.59 -14.51
CA ARG A 461 -1.91 9.67 -14.45
C ARG A 461 -2.25 10.61 -13.32
N GLN A 462 -1.27 10.87 -12.47
CA GLN A 462 -1.33 11.85 -11.40
C GLN A 462 -0.29 12.94 -11.67
N GLN A 463 -0.65 14.20 -11.43
CA GLN A 463 0.26 15.33 -11.45
C GLN A 463 0.05 16.19 -10.22
N ASN A 464 1.13 16.75 -9.70
CA ASN A 464 1.09 17.81 -8.70
C ASN A 464 2.06 18.92 -9.08
N THR A 465 1.70 20.13 -8.69
CA THR A 465 2.55 21.33 -8.70
C THR A 465 2.36 22.01 -7.36
N ASP A 466 3.42 22.52 -6.78
CA ASP A 466 3.32 23.33 -5.56
C ASP A 466 4.32 24.49 -5.58
N PHE A 467 3.96 25.53 -4.87
CA PHE A 467 4.82 26.66 -4.58
C PHE A 467 4.59 27.09 -3.13
N VAL A 468 5.66 27.17 -2.36
CA VAL A 468 5.66 27.60 -0.95
C VAL A 468 6.58 28.80 -0.80
N ALA A 469 6.11 29.85 -0.17
CA ALA A 469 6.95 30.97 0.28
C ALA A 469 6.82 31.11 1.79
N LYS A 470 7.96 31.11 2.48
CA LYS A 470 8.02 31.15 3.95
C LYS A 470 9.11 32.12 4.40
N ILE A 471 8.79 32.92 5.41
CA ILE A 471 9.75 33.76 6.14
C ILE A 471 9.85 33.22 7.57
N ASP A 472 11.04 33.00 8.09
CA ASP A 472 11.28 32.60 9.47
C ASP A 472 12.45 33.34 10.09
N GLY A 473 12.37 33.67 11.39
CA GLY A 473 13.44 34.37 12.12
C GLY A 473 13.13 34.66 13.57
N GLY A 474 14.10 35.29 14.27
CA GLY A 474 13.95 35.79 15.63
C GLY A 474 13.23 37.15 15.66
N LEU A 475 12.18 37.24 16.49
CA LEU A 475 11.36 38.45 16.59
C LEU A 475 11.91 39.41 17.68
N PHE A 476 12.14 38.89 18.87
CA PHE A 476 12.77 39.58 20.00
C PHE A 476 13.33 38.56 21.02
N ASN A 477 14.20 39.01 21.92
CA ASN A 477 14.77 38.12 22.94
C ASN A 477 14.05 38.27 24.28
N LEU A 478 13.76 37.12 24.89
CA LEU A 478 13.37 36.93 26.28
C LEU A 478 14.62 36.47 27.06
N PRO A 479 14.62 36.53 28.41
CA PRO A 479 15.72 35.96 29.19
C PRO A 479 16.01 34.48 28.90
N ALA A 480 15.03 33.73 28.47
CA ALA A 480 15.17 32.30 28.11
C ALA A 480 15.68 32.06 26.67
N GLY A 481 15.80 33.10 25.86
CA GLY A 481 16.21 33.00 24.46
C GLY A 481 15.33 33.80 23.51
N SER A 482 15.56 33.64 22.19
CA SER A 482 14.83 34.37 21.17
C SER A 482 13.43 33.79 20.92
N VAL A 483 12.39 34.64 20.97
CA VAL A 483 11.06 34.31 20.41
C VAL A 483 11.21 34.22 18.89
N ARG A 484 10.92 33.07 18.32
CA ARG A 484 11.07 32.85 16.88
C ARG A 484 9.71 32.66 16.24
N VAL A 485 9.58 33.13 15.02
CA VAL A 485 8.33 33.02 14.25
C VAL A 485 8.61 32.50 12.84
N ALA A 486 7.62 31.84 12.28
CA ALA A 486 7.55 31.52 10.86
C ALA A 486 6.17 31.86 10.34
N ALA A 487 6.08 32.43 9.13
CA ALA A 487 4.82 32.65 8.43
C ALA A 487 5.01 32.35 6.95
N GLY A 488 3.99 31.79 6.32
CA GLY A 488 4.10 31.42 4.91
C GLY A 488 2.77 31.20 4.22
N THR A 489 2.88 31.03 2.91
CA THR A 489 1.77 30.70 2.03
C THR A 489 2.16 29.55 1.10
N GLU A 490 1.17 28.76 0.71
CA GLU A 490 1.34 27.66 -0.23
C GLU A 490 0.23 27.70 -1.27
N PHE A 491 0.60 27.45 -2.53
CA PHE A 491 -0.31 27.24 -3.65
C PHE A 491 0.00 25.89 -4.27
N ALA A 492 -0.98 25.01 -4.32
CA ALA A 492 -0.80 23.68 -4.90
C ALA A 492 -1.90 23.37 -5.93
N GLY A 493 -1.50 22.67 -6.98
CA GLY A 493 -2.37 22.16 -8.02
C GLY A 493 -2.23 20.66 -8.17
N TYR A 494 -3.33 19.94 -8.29
CA TYR A 494 -3.36 18.50 -8.47
C TYR A 494 -4.27 18.14 -9.65
N SER A 495 -3.87 17.13 -10.41
CA SER A 495 -4.67 16.58 -11.49
C SER A 495 -4.57 15.05 -11.47
N TYR A 496 -5.70 14.39 -11.63
CA TYR A 496 -5.79 12.94 -11.74
C TYR A 496 -6.63 12.58 -12.96
N THR A 497 -6.11 11.67 -13.77
CA THR A 497 -6.81 11.11 -14.92
C THR A 497 -6.74 9.59 -14.83
N GLN A 498 -7.86 8.93 -15.04
CA GLN A 498 -7.93 7.47 -15.14
C GLN A 498 -8.71 7.09 -16.40
N ASP A 499 -8.08 6.30 -17.25
CA ASP A 499 -8.68 5.69 -18.43
C ASP A 499 -8.79 4.19 -18.22
N SER A 500 -9.97 3.63 -18.37
CA SER A 500 -10.17 2.20 -18.40
C SER A 500 -10.83 1.82 -19.72
N LEU A 501 -10.18 0.99 -20.47
CA LEU A 501 -10.68 0.42 -21.72
C LEU A 501 -11.22 -0.97 -21.43
N TYR A 502 -12.43 -1.22 -21.84
CA TYR A 502 -13.08 -2.52 -21.68
C TYR A 502 -13.76 -2.90 -22.97
N SER A 503 -13.52 -4.12 -23.42
CA SER A 503 -14.21 -4.73 -24.55
C SER A 503 -14.76 -6.08 -24.15
N LEU A 504 -16.06 -6.28 -24.32
CA LEU A 504 -16.74 -7.56 -24.07
C LEU A 504 -16.49 -8.58 -25.15
N ASN A 505 -16.06 -8.13 -26.32
CA ASN A 505 -15.89 -8.95 -27.51
C ASN A 505 -14.73 -8.41 -28.37
N PRO A 506 -13.78 -9.25 -28.82
CA PRO A 506 -12.67 -8.80 -29.64
C PRO A 506 -13.09 -8.21 -30.99
N THR A 507 -14.32 -8.49 -31.43
CA THR A 507 -14.91 -7.98 -32.70
C THR A 507 -15.71 -6.69 -32.51
N THR A 508 -16.03 -6.30 -31.27
CA THR A 508 -16.73 -5.06 -30.97
C THR A 508 -15.77 -3.91 -30.74
N THR A 509 -16.20 -2.72 -31.08
CA THR A 509 -15.46 -1.49 -30.83
C THR A 509 -15.08 -1.41 -29.35
N VAL A 510 -13.83 -1.10 -29.06
CA VAL A 510 -13.34 -0.87 -27.70
C VAL A 510 -14.16 0.26 -27.10
N VAL A 511 -14.90 -0.03 -26.05
CA VAL A 511 -15.69 0.97 -25.33
C VAL A 511 -14.78 1.54 -24.23
N ASN A 512 -14.56 2.85 -24.26
CA ASN A 512 -13.94 3.54 -23.13
C ASN A 512 -14.93 3.51 -21.97
N PHE A 513 -14.65 2.63 -21.01
CA PHE A 513 -15.59 2.27 -19.96
C PHE A 513 -15.63 3.28 -18.83
N ARG A 514 -14.48 3.91 -18.57
CA ARG A 514 -14.35 4.85 -17.48
C ARG A 514 -13.28 5.88 -17.83
N TYR A 515 -13.71 7.12 -17.97
CA TYR A 515 -12.83 8.27 -18.00
C TYR A 515 -13.08 9.10 -16.74
N ALA A 516 -12.11 9.21 -15.86
CA ALA A 516 -12.18 10.12 -14.73
C ALA A 516 -11.10 11.19 -14.91
N HIS A 517 -11.50 12.45 -14.84
CA HIS A 517 -10.59 13.58 -14.81
C HIS A 517 -10.98 14.50 -13.65
N SER A 518 -10.05 14.65 -12.70
CA SER A 518 -10.27 15.48 -11.51
C SER A 518 -9.13 16.45 -11.37
N THR A 519 -9.45 17.69 -11.01
CA THR A 519 -8.46 18.71 -10.70
C THR A 519 -8.78 19.37 -9.37
N ARG A 520 -7.74 19.82 -8.69
CA ARG A 520 -7.84 20.51 -7.40
C ARG A 520 -6.82 21.62 -7.33
N LYS A 521 -7.23 22.77 -6.80
CA LYS A 521 -6.35 23.85 -6.39
C LYS A 521 -6.47 24.04 -4.88
N VAL A 522 -5.34 24.24 -4.23
CA VAL A 522 -5.27 24.50 -2.79
C VAL A 522 -4.52 25.81 -2.59
N SER A 523 -5.06 26.69 -1.75
CA SER A 523 -4.38 27.89 -1.29
C SER A 523 -4.34 27.85 0.22
N SER A 524 -3.16 28.04 0.80
CA SER A 524 -2.96 27.91 2.24
C SER A 524 -2.16 29.09 2.79
N ILE A 525 -2.47 29.43 4.03
CA ILE A 525 -1.67 30.35 4.86
C ILE A 525 -1.38 29.67 6.18
N PHE A 526 -0.16 29.81 6.68
CA PHE A 526 0.25 29.21 7.95
C PHE A 526 1.16 30.14 8.74
N GLY A 527 1.15 29.94 10.05
CA GLY A 527 2.05 30.62 10.97
C GLY A 527 2.43 29.73 12.15
N GLU A 528 3.62 29.92 12.64
CA GLU A 528 4.17 29.24 13.82
C GLU A 528 4.93 30.25 14.68
N ALA A 529 4.82 30.10 16.01
CA ALA A 529 5.58 30.87 17.00
C ALA A 529 6.20 29.91 18.01
N PHE A 530 7.46 30.12 18.32
CA PHE A 530 8.21 29.46 19.39
C PHE A 530 8.56 30.49 20.46
N VAL A 531 8.18 30.20 21.70
CA VAL A 531 8.34 31.09 22.86
C VAL A 531 9.11 30.34 23.96
N PRO A 532 10.40 30.60 24.17
CA PRO A 532 11.14 30.09 25.31
C PRO A 532 10.77 30.91 26.55
N ILE A 533 10.21 30.28 27.60
CA ILE A 533 9.76 30.93 28.85
C ILE A 533 10.82 30.83 29.92
N PHE A 534 11.41 29.62 30.10
CA PHE A 534 12.55 29.38 30.98
C PHE A 534 13.67 28.74 30.15
N GLY A 535 14.90 29.15 30.44
CA GLY A 535 16.14 28.69 29.81
C GLY A 535 17.35 28.98 30.70
N ALA A 536 18.58 28.84 30.19
CA ALA A 536 19.79 28.88 30.97
C ALA A 536 19.92 30.17 31.82
N GLU A 537 19.47 31.34 31.34
CA GLU A 537 19.68 32.63 32.01
C GLU A 537 18.61 32.91 33.10
N ASN A 538 17.46 32.28 33.05
CA ASN A 538 16.36 32.50 34.01
C ASN A 538 15.83 31.17 34.61
N ALA A 539 16.64 30.09 34.60
CA ALA A 539 16.31 28.83 35.19
C ALA A 539 16.09 28.97 36.69
N VAL A 540 15.05 28.31 37.21
CA VAL A 540 14.78 28.19 38.63
C VAL A 540 14.55 26.71 39.00
N PRO A 541 14.66 26.31 40.29
CA PRO A 541 14.37 24.94 40.68
C PRO A 541 12.99 24.49 40.20
N GLY A 542 12.94 23.38 39.49
CA GLY A 542 11.72 22.85 38.84
C GLY A 542 11.41 23.41 37.45
N PHE A 543 12.15 24.44 36.98
CA PHE A 543 12.00 25.04 35.65
C PHE A 543 13.37 25.34 35.01
N GLN A 544 14.12 24.30 34.67
CA GLN A 544 15.39 24.46 33.95
C GLN A 544 15.14 24.91 32.49
N ARG A 545 14.05 24.45 31.88
CA ARG A 545 13.61 24.85 30.53
C ARG A 545 12.10 24.73 30.42
N LEU A 546 11.48 25.71 29.78
CA LEU A 546 10.07 25.66 29.41
C LEU A 546 9.88 26.37 28.06
N ASP A 547 9.52 25.60 27.07
CA ASP A 547 9.23 26.08 25.73
C ASP A 547 7.78 25.84 25.36
N VAL A 548 7.17 26.80 24.67
CA VAL A 548 5.82 26.72 24.11
C VAL A 548 5.92 26.94 22.60
N SER A 549 5.23 26.11 21.82
CA SER A 549 5.00 26.39 20.41
C SER A 549 3.51 26.51 20.11
N LEU A 550 3.17 27.40 19.20
CA LEU A 550 1.82 27.64 18.70
C LEU A 550 1.90 27.62 17.18
N ALA A 551 1.09 26.78 16.53
CA ALA A 551 1.00 26.74 15.08
C ALA A 551 -0.46 26.77 14.63
N ILE A 552 -0.72 27.39 13.50
CA ILE A 552 -2.03 27.43 12.88
C ILE A 552 -1.88 27.43 11.37
N ARG A 553 -2.75 26.65 10.70
CA ARG A 553 -2.82 26.61 9.25
C ARG A 553 -4.27 26.66 8.78
N TYR A 554 -4.52 27.47 7.76
CA TYR A 554 -5.79 27.56 7.05
C TYR A 554 -5.57 27.11 5.60
N ASP A 555 -6.39 26.15 5.15
CA ASP A 555 -6.36 25.62 3.80
C ASP A 555 -7.73 25.83 3.12
N LYS A 556 -7.71 26.30 1.88
CA LYS A 556 -8.89 26.44 1.01
C LYS A 556 -8.73 25.57 -0.22
N TYR A 557 -9.60 24.61 -0.36
CA TYR A 557 -9.68 23.66 -1.47
C TYR A 557 -10.74 24.10 -2.47
N SER A 558 -10.50 23.91 -3.77
CA SER A 558 -11.46 24.27 -4.84
C SER A 558 -12.68 23.34 -4.88
N ASP A 559 -12.60 22.14 -4.30
CA ASP A 559 -13.59 21.05 -4.44
C ASP A 559 -14.23 20.62 -3.11
N VAL A 560 -13.48 20.56 -2.00
CA VAL A 560 -13.94 19.98 -0.73
C VAL A 560 -14.06 20.99 0.42
N GLY A 561 -13.94 22.30 0.13
CA GLY A 561 -14.16 23.36 1.11
C GLY A 561 -12.90 23.87 1.78
N LYS A 562 -12.96 24.11 3.09
CA LYS A 562 -11.88 24.75 3.86
C LYS A 562 -11.68 24.06 5.20
N THR A 563 -10.44 24.14 5.71
CA THR A 563 -10.07 23.62 7.04
C THR A 563 -9.18 24.61 7.78
N THR A 564 -9.24 24.58 9.11
CA THR A 564 -8.34 25.33 9.99
C THR A 564 -7.80 24.39 11.06
N ASN A 565 -6.48 24.28 11.16
CA ASN A 565 -5.82 23.31 12.02
C ASN A 565 -4.84 24.00 12.96
N PRO A 566 -5.23 24.26 14.24
CA PRO A 566 -4.33 24.72 15.29
C PRO A 566 -3.54 23.56 15.90
N LYS A 567 -2.35 23.88 16.43
CA LYS A 567 -1.54 23.00 17.27
C LYS A 567 -0.84 23.81 18.37
N ILE A 568 -0.82 23.27 19.58
CA ILE A 568 -0.03 23.76 20.70
C ILE A 568 0.92 22.65 21.14
N GLY A 569 2.18 23.02 21.42
CA GLY A 569 3.19 22.14 21.97
C GLY A 569 3.84 22.76 23.21
N LEU A 570 4.17 21.92 24.20
CA LEU A 570 4.86 22.25 25.41
C LEU A 570 6.04 21.31 25.62
N THR A 571 7.20 21.85 25.94
CA THR A 571 8.36 21.09 26.41
C THR A 571 8.85 21.70 27.72
N TRP A 572 8.89 20.89 28.78
CA TRP A 572 9.27 21.30 30.14
C TRP A 572 10.37 20.39 30.68
N ALA A 573 11.51 20.97 31.04
CA ALA A 573 12.55 20.26 31.76
C ALA A 573 12.57 20.77 33.21
N PRO A 574 11.98 20.01 34.15
CA PRO A 574 12.04 20.38 35.58
C PRO A 574 13.45 20.26 36.14
N VAL A 575 14.19 19.29 35.68
CA VAL A 575 15.62 19.05 35.99
C VAL A 575 16.38 18.76 34.70
N HIS A 576 17.71 18.79 34.77
CA HIS A 576 18.58 18.65 33.61
C HIS A 576 18.38 17.33 32.84
N ASP A 577 18.15 16.26 33.58
CA ASP A 577 18.07 14.89 33.02
C ASP A 577 16.70 14.49 32.54
N LEU A 578 15.63 15.24 32.86
CA LEU A 578 14.25 14.91 32.54
C LEU A 578 13.61 16.02 31.72
N THR A 579 13.06 15.65 30.56
CA THR A 579 12.25 16.52 29.72
C THR A 579 10.84 15.93 29.57
N LEU A 580 9.83 16.66 29.96
CA LEU A 580 8.43 16.35 29.75
C LEU A 580 7.92 17.10 28.53
N ARG A 581 7.06 16.49 27.75
CA ARG A 581 6.49 17.06 26.54
C ARG A 581 5.01 16.74 26.41
N GLY A 582 4.27 17.68 25.82
CA GLY A 582 2.85 17.49 25.52
C GLY A 582 2.47 18.26 24.28
N SER A 583 1.58 17.72 23.50
CA SER A 583 0.99 18.39 22.35
C SER A 583 -0.51 18.13 22.24
N TYR A 584 -1.22 19.12 21.74
CA TYR A 584 -2.61 19.01 21.26
C TYR A 584 -2.72 19.69 19.92
N GLY A 585 -3.42 19.08 18.99
CA GLY A 585 -3.70 19.68 17.69
C GLY A 585 -4.80 18.98 16.94
N THR A 586 -5.29 19.66 15.90
CA THR A 586 -6.18 19.06 14.93
C THR A 586 -5.44 18.71 13.65
N SER A 587 -5.89 17.68 12.98
CA SER A 587 -5.37 17.25 11.69
C SER A 587 -6.51 16.85 10.77
N PHE A 588 -6.22 16.77 9.48
CA PHE A 588 -7.23 16.40 8.50
C PHE A 588 -6.63 15.66 7.31
N ARG A 589 -7.50 14.95 6.59
CA ARG A 589 -7.20 14.37 5.27
C ARG A 589 -8.24 14.86 4.26
N ALA A 590 -7.81 15.49 3.20
CA ALA A 590 -8.68 15.77 2.06
C ALA A 590 -8.97 14.46 1.30
N PRO A 591 -10.18 14.24 0.80
CA PRO A 591 -10.45 13.13 -0.10
C PRO A 591 -9.45 13.10 -1.26
N THR A 592 -9.00 11.94 -1.68
CA THR A 592 -8.12 11.83 -2.85
C THR A 592 -8.88 12.23 -4.12
N LEU A 593 -8.16 12.62 -5.17
CA LEU A 593 -8.81 12.97 -6.44
C LEU A 593 -9.53 11.77 -7.08
N SER A 594 -9.09 10.56 -6.81
CA SER A 594 -9.80 9.34 -7.23
C SER A 594 -11.11 9.13 -6.47
N GLU A 595 -11.24 9.69 -5.27
CA GLU A 595 -12.47 9.63 -4.46
C GLU A 595 -13.47 10.76 -4.81
N THR A 596 -13.05 11.88 -5.39
CA THR A 596 -13.92 13.07 -5.57
C THR A 596 -14.65 13.15 -6.90
N ASN A 597 -14.29 12.39 -7.91
CA ASN A 597 -14.84 12.62 -9.26
C ASN A 597 -15.18 11.36 -10.06
N PHE A 598 -16.02 10.53 -9.50
CA PHE A 598 -16.71 9.57 -10.35
C PHE A 598 -18.13 10.04 -10.62
N ASN A 599 -18.27 10.99 -11.53
CA ASN A 599 -19.55 11.33 -12.16
C ASN A 599 -20.10 10.19 -13.04
N VAL A 600 -19.52 9.02 -12.94
CA VAL A 600 -20.11 7.84 -13.51
C VAL A 600 -21.21 7.43 -12.54
N VAL A 601 -22.47 7.48 -12.99
CA VAL A 601 -23.52 6.66 -12.40
C VAL A 601 -22.95 5.25 -12.40
N GLY A 602 -22.53 4.77 -11.22
CA GLY A 602 -21.69 3.59 -11.11
C GLY A 602 -22.39 2.40 -11.73
N ALA A 603 -21.61 1.47 -12.26
CA ALA A 603 -22.13 0.19 -12.68
C ALA A 603 -22.97 -0.40 -11.55
N ALA A 604 -24.23 -0.62 -11.80
CA ALA A 604 -25.12 -1.22 -10.85
C ALA A 604 -25.21 -2.71 -11.10
N ASN A 605 -24.96 -3.48 -10.06
CA ASN A 605 -25.06 -4.93 -10.11
C ASN A 605 -26.41 -5.40 -9.56
N ARG A 606 -27.05 -6.31 -10.28
CA ARG A 606 -28.22 -7.01 -9.79
C ARG A 606 -27.78 -8.08 -8.79
N THR A 607 -28.21 -7.94 -7.53
CA THR A 607 -27.77 -8.82 -6.45
C THR A 607 -28.97 -9.36 -5.69
N PHE A 608 -29.02 -10.67 -5.50
CA PHE A 608 -29.98 -11.30 -4.59
C PHE A 608 -29.47 -11.14 -3.15
N LEU A 609 -30.23 -10.44 -2.32
CA LEU A 609 -29.95 -10.26 -0.90
C LEU A 609 -30.89 -11.13 -0.08
N ALA A 610 -30.37 -11.82 0.95
CA ALA A 610 -31.20 -12.53 1.92
C ALA A 610 -32.21 -11.55 2.54
N ASN A 611 -33.51 -11.89 2.51
CA ASN A 611 -34.57 -11.05 3.04
C ASN A 611 -35.31 -11.77 4.18
N GLY A 612 -35.10 -11.30 5.39
CA GLY A 612 -35.77 -11.72 6.62
C GLY A 612 -36.68 -10.64 7.20
N LEU A 613 -37.04 -9.59 6.42
CA LEU A 613 -37.75 -8.42 6.94
C LEU A 613 -39.24 -8.66 7.14
N GLY A 614 -39.89 -9.47 6.31
CA GLY A 614 -41.36 -9.56 6.27
C GLY A 614 -42.07 -8.27 5.84
N ASP A 615 -41.33 -7.32 5.25
CA ASP A 615 -41.86 -6.03 4.77
C ASP A 615 -42.49 -6.19 3.36
N PRO A 616 -43.79 -5.96 3.20
CA PRO A 616 -44.46 -6.12 1.90
C PRO A 616 -43.98 -5.10 0.85
N THR A 617 -43.34 -4.02 1.25
CA THR A 617 -42.74 -3.06 0.32
C THR A 617 -41.37 -3.48 -0.19
N ILE A 618 -40.80 -4.52 0.37
CA ILE A 618 -39.56 -5.18 -0.04
C ILE A 618 -39.83 -6.68 -0.13
N PRO A 619 -40.64 -7.15 -1.09
CA PRO A 619 -41.07 -8.54 -1.16
C PRO A 619 -39.92 -9.49 -1.50
N ILE A 620 -40.09 -10.74 -1.16
CA ILE A 620 -39.17 -11.81 -1.54
C ILE A 620 -39.33 -12.07 -3.03
N SER A 621 -38.26 -11.85 -3.81
CA SER A 621 -38.23 -12.08 -5.26
C SER A 621 -37.97 -13.55 -5.60
N ASN A 622 -37.22 -14.26 -4.75
CA ASN A 622 -36.96 -15.70 -4.87
C ASN A 622 -37.40 -16.40 -3.59
N THR A 623 -38.59 -17.03 -3.65
CA THR A 623 -39.17 -17.71 -2.49
C THR A 623 -38.43 -18.97 -2.08
N ALA A 624 -37.76 -19.66 -3.01
CA ALA A 624 -36.97 -20.87 -2.72
C ALA A 624 -35.72 -20.56 -1.84
N THR A 625 -35.17 -19.34 -1.92
CA THR A 625 -33.97 -18.93 -1.18
C THR A 625 -34.24 -17.81 -0.18
N SER A 626 -35.50 -17.35 -0.09
CA SER A 626 -35.89 -16.19 0.74
C SER A 626 -35.04 -14.94 0.44
N GLN A 627 -34.86 -14.61 -0.84
CA GLN A 627 -34.03 -13.49 -1.30
C GLN A 627 -34.84 -12.47 -2.11
N SER A 628 -34.41 -11.19 -2.01
CA SER A 628 -34.94 -10.11 -2.83
C SER A 628 -33.91 -9.63 -3.83
N LEU A 629 -34.32 -9.33 -5.04
CA LEU A 629 -33.47 -8.79 -6.07
C LEU A 629 -33.33 -7.27 -5.89
N VAL A 630 -32.13 -6.83 -5.69
CA VAL A 630 -31.80 -5.42 -5.43
C VAL A 630 -30.76 -4.95 -6.46
N LEU A 631 -30.92 -3.72 -6.94
CA LEU A 631 -29.89 -3.05 -7.72
C LEU A 631 -28.87 -2.43 -6.75
N VAL A 632 -27.70 -3.02 -6.65
CA VAL A 632 -26.60 -2.52 -5.82
C VAL A 632 -25.74 -1.59 -6.67
N SER A 633 -25.79 -0.30 -6.35
CA SER A 633 -24.96 0.72 -7.00
C SER A 633 -23.55 0.68 -6.42
N SER A 634 -22.57 0.31 -7.24
CA SER A 634 -21.15 0.31 -6.88
C SER A 634 -20.39 1.42 -7.61
N PHE A 635 -19.20 1.78 -7.11
CA PHE A 635 -18.29 2.77 -7.72
C PHE A 635 -18.84 4.20 -7.81
N ARG A 636 -19.72 4.60 -6.92
CA ARG A 636 -20.21 5.97 -6.78
C ARG A 636 -19.59 6.62 -5.56
N PHE A 637 -19.31 7.92 -5.65
CA PHE A 637 -18.89 8.73 -4.51
C PHE A 637 -19.98 9.76 -4.22
N ALA A 638 -20.32 9.91 -2.96
CA ALA A 638 -21.16 11.03 -2.51
C ALA A 638 -20.31 12.33 -2.51
N LYS A 639 -20.95 13.47 -2.27
CA LYS A 639 -20.21 14.71 -1.99
C LYS A 639 -19.38 14.50 -0.71
N LEU A 640 -18.06 14.43 -0.84
CA LEU A 640 -17.16 14.21 0.26
C LEU A 640 -16.70 15.51 0.90
N ILE A 641 -16.45 15.45 2.21
CA ILE A 641 -15.80 16.48 3.01
C ILE A 641 -14.46 15.96 3.53
N PRO A 642 -13.55 16.82 3.99
CA PRO A 642 -12.33 16.38 4.64
C PRO A 642 -12.62 15.53 5.88
N GLU A 643 -11.86 14.47 6.07
CA GLU A 643 -11.79 13.72 7.32
C GLU A 643 -11.06 14.55 8.36
N THR A 644 -11.43 14.48 9.63
CA THR A 644 -10.86 15.30 10.70
C THR A 644 -10.40 14.46 11.89
N ALA A 645 -9.32 14.89 12.56
CA ALA A 645 -8.82 14.21 13.74
C ALA A 645 -8.44 15.20 14.85
N ASN A 646 -8.78 14.84 16.09
CA ASN A 646 -8.24 15.46 17.29
C ASN A 646 -7.14 14.55 17.85
N ILE A 647 -5.97 15.13 18.10
CA ILE A 647 -4.79 14.36 18.48
C ILE A 647 -4.13 15.04 19.69
N TYR A 648 -3.81 14.24 20.71
CA TYR A 648 -2.99 14.68 21.83
C TYR A 648 -1.96 13.62 22.18
N SER A 649 -0.80 14.10 22.62
CA SER A 649 0.27 13.27 23.12
C SER A 649 0.91 13.87 24.38
N PHE A 650 1.34 12.98 25.29
CA PHE A 650 2.13 13.31 26.46
C PHE A 650 3.28 12.35 26.58
N GLY A 651 4.46 12.85 26.91
CA GLY A 651 5.62 11.99 27.03
C GLY A 651 6.71 12.58 27.91
N GLY A 652 7.71 11.75 28.15
CA GLY A 652 8.91 12.16 28.87
C GLY A 652 10.13 11.49 28.28
N ASP A 653 11.21 12.24 28.26
CA ASP A 653 12.53 11.80 27.82
C ASP A 653 13.48 11.93 29.03
N TYR A 654 14.15 10.83 29.41
CA TYR A 654 15.04 10.76 30.53
C TYR A 654 16.45 10.36 30.09
N SER A 655 17.41 11.23 30.32
CA SER A 655 18.81 11.05 29.95
C SER A 655 19.69 11.26 31.21
N PRO A 656 19.83 10.23 32.09
CA PRO A 656 20.48 10.36 33.34
C PRO A 656 21.97 10.70 33.20
N SER A 657 22.43 11.77 33.83
CA SER A 657 23.83 12.22 33.80
C SER A 657 24.77 11.18 34.43
N TYR A 658 24.28 10.37 35.40
CA TYR A 658 25.05 9.30 36.07
C TYR A 658 25.19 8.02 35.24
N VAL A 659 24.45 7.89 34.09
CA VAL A 659 24.64 6.83 33.09
C VAL A 659 24.79 7.46 31.71
N PRO A 660 25.98 7.96 31.38
CA PRO A 660 26.23 8.60 30.11
C PRO A 660 25.88 7.67 28.93
N GLY A 661 25.21 8.23 27.90
CA GLY A 661 24.82 7.47 26.72
C GLY A 661 23.46 6.78 26.84
N LEU A 662 22.80 6.75 28.01
CA LEU A 662 21.44 6.22 28.17
C LEU A 662 20.40 7.29 27.86
N LYS A 663 19.42 6.95 27.01
CA LYS A 663 18.23 7.73 26.72
C LYS A 663 17.01 6.85 26.79
N LEU A 664 16.03 7.22 27.60
CA LEU A 664 14.73 6.56 27.73
C LEU A 664 13.64 7.52 27.28
N SER A 665 12.66 7.04 26.54
CA SER A 665 11.49 7.83 26.12
C SER A 665 10.22 7.03 26.31
N ALA A 666 9.18 7.69 26.81
CA ALA A 666 7.83 7.14 26.88
C ALA A 666 6.84 8.18 26.38
N THR A 667 5.91 7.79 25.54
CA THR A 667 4.87 8.68 24.99
C THR A 667 3.51 7.99 24.99
N TYR A 668 2.52 8.60 25.61
CA TYR A 668 1.11 8.30 25.44
C TYR A 668 0.58 9.12 24.27
N TYR A 669 -0.25 8.52 23.41
CA TYR A 669 -0.94 9.22 22.33
C TYR A 669 -2.42 8.82 22.30
N SER A 670 -3.25 9.73 21.78
CA SER A 670 -4.66 9.49 21.52
C SER A 670 -5.09 10.21 20.24
N VAL A 671 -5.83 9.50 19.41
CA VAL A 671 -6.36 9.97 18.11
C VAL A 671 -7.85 9.67 18.05
N ASP A 672 -8.68 10.69 17.88
CA ASP A 672 -10.10 10.57 17.56
C ASP A 672 -10.31 11.05 16.12
N TYR A 673 -10.39 10.10 15.18
CA TYR A 673 -10.42 10.31 13.73
C TYR A 673 -11.82 10.07 13.19
N LYS A 674 -12.47 11.16 12.75
CA LYS A 674 -13.87 11.24 12.36
C LYS A 674 -14.05 11.46 10.87
N ASP A 675 -15.27 11.25 10.42
CA ASP A 675 -15.68 11.48 9.03
C ASP A 675 -14.85 10.68 8.02
N ARG A 676 -14.36 9.49 8.43
CA ARG A 676 -13.53 8.67 7.58
C ARG A 676 -14.29 8.21 6.34
N ILE A 677 -13.64 8.36 5.21
CA ILE A 677 -14.19 7.97 3.91
C ILE A 677 -14.14 6.45 3.79
N SER A 678 -15.31 5.84 3.67
CA SER A 678 -15.47 4.39 3.53
C SER A 678 -16.68 4.06 2.67
N GLY A 679 -16.67 2.88 2.03
CA GLY A 679 -17.86 2.27 1.44
C GLY A 679 -18.73 1.62 2.52
N LEU A 680 -19.98 1.32 2.17
CA LEU A 680 -20.83 0.50 3.03
C LEU A 680 -20.24 -0.91 3.15
N PRO A 681 -20.26 -1.51 4.37
CA PRO A 681 -19.83 -2.89 4.53
C PRO A 681 -20.77 -3.85 3.80
N ALA A 682 -20.39 -5.12 3.73
CA ALA A 682 -21.02 -6.17 2.94
C ALA A 682 -22.56 -6.02 2.83
N SER A 683 -22.99 -5.59 1.65
CA SER A 683 -24.40 -5.36 1.32
C SER A 683 -25.26 -6.63 1.31
N SER A 684 -24.63 -7.80 1.31
CA SER A 684 -25.32 -9.10 1.24
C SER A 684 -26.27 -9.38 2.39
N THR A 685 -26.06 -8.75 3.54
CA THR A 685 -26.90 -8.91 4.74
C THR A 685 -27.86 -7.74 4.99
N ALA A 686 -27.89 -6.74 4.10
CA ALA A 686 -28.64 -5.50 4.33
C ALA A 686 -30.13 -5.71 4.63
N LEU A 687 -30.73 -6.77 4.07
CA LEU A 687 -32.15 -7.10 4.26
C LEU A 687 -32.37 -8.33 5.17
N SER A 688 -31.35 -8.86 5.79
CA SER A 688 -31.41 -10.14 6.53
C SER A 688 -32.25 -10.09 7.81
N SER A 689 -32.38 -8.91 8.44
CA SER A 689 -33.21 -8.68 9.61
C SER A 689 -33.61 -7.21 9.73
N ALA A 690 -34.63 -6.90 10.51
CA ALA A 690 -35.05 -5.52 10.80
C ALA A 690 -33.93 -4.68 11.44
N ALA A 691 -33.14 -5.26 12.35
CA ALA A 691 -32.01 -4.61 12.98
C ALA A 691 -30.92 -4.25 11.96
N THR A 692 -30.56 -5.18 11.08
CA THR A 692 -29.58 -4.92 10.00
C THR A 692 -30.13 -3.90 9.02
N TYR A 693 -31.40 -4.07 8.57
CA TYR A 693 -32.03 -3.13 7.65
C TYR A 693 -32.06 -1.69 8.18
N ALA A 694 -32.33 -1.49 9.48
CA ALA A 694 -32.31 -0.14 10.06
C ALA A 694 -30.98 0.61 9.85
N LEU A 695 -29.85 -0.11 9.77
CA LEU A 695 -28.54 0.47 9.50
C LEU A 695 -28.38 0.88 8.03
N TYR A 696 -28.99 0.12 7.10
CA TYR A 696 -28.88 0.34 5.66
C TYR A 696 -30.04 1.15 5.08
N ALA A 697 -31.14 1.33 5.83
CA ALA A 697 -32.33 2.06 5.38
C ALA A 697 -32.03 3.46 4.83
N PRO A 698 -31.10 4.27 5.39
CA PRO A 698 -30.74 5.57 4.82
C PRO A 698 -30.12 5.49 3.41
N PHE A 699 -29.63 4.33 3.02
CA PHE A 699 -28.96 4.07 1.75
C PHE A 699 -29.78 3.17 0.81
N PHE A 700 -30.98 2.76 1.25
CA PHE A 700 -31.87 1.88 0.51
C PHE A 700 -33.08 2.65 0.01
N THR A 701 -33.22 2.75 -1.31
CA THR A 701 -34.42 3.31 -1.94
C THR A 701 -35.36 2.22 -2.33
N LYS A 702 -36.50 2.09 -1.62
CA LYS A 702 -37.55 1.14 -1.97
C LYS A 702 -38.21 1.56 -3.27
N ALA A 703 -38.24 0.68 -4.22
CA ALA A 703 -38.95 0.88 -5.48
C ALA A 703 -39.26 -0.47 -6.13
N LEU A 704 -40.52 -0.76 -6.33
CA LEU A 704 -40.92 -1.89 -7.10
C LEU A 704 -40.96 -1.57 -8.59
N GLN A 705 -40.54 -2.49 -9.41
CA GLN A 705 -40.78 -2.35 -10.85
C GLN A 705 -42.28 -2.34 -11.14
N PRO A 706 -42.77 -1.51 -12.08
CA PRO A 706 -44.17 -1.52 -12.46
C PRO A 706 -44.60 -2.91 -12.97
N ALA A 707 -45.85 -3.30 -12.71
CA ALA A 707 -46.43 -4.61 -13.05
C ALA A 707 -46.47 -4.92 -14.56
N LYS A 708 -45.97 -4.09 -15.44
CA LYS A 708 -45.97 -4.24 -16.90
C LYS A 708 -44.68 -4.87 -17.46
N CYS A 709 -44.09 -5.77 -16.74
CA CYS A 709 -43.11 -6.68 -17.33
C CYS A 709 -43.89 -7.75 -18.10
N VAL A 710 -43.95 -7.65 -19.38
CA VAL A 710 -44.69 -8.64 -20.24
C VAL A 710 -43.99 -9.99 -20.11
N ASN A 711 -44.70 -11.01 -19.66
CA ASN A 711 -44.22 -12.41 -19.49
C ASN A 711 -43.02 -12.59 -18.52
N GLY A 712 -42.89 -11.74 -17.51
CA GLY A 712 -41.80 -11.86 -16.54
C GLY A 712 -40.39 -11.56 -17.08
N SER A 713 -40.32 -11.05 -18.30
CA SER A 713 -39.09 -10.71 -18.98
C SER A 713 -39.05 -9.20 -19.32
N ALA A 714 -38.08 -8.49 -18.85
CA ALA A 714 -37.80 -7.15 -19.32
C ALA A 714 -36.99 -7.25 -20.63
N ASN A 715 -37.69 -7.30 -21.75
CA ASN A 715 -37.07 -7.29 -23.08
C ASN A 715 -36.99 -5.85 -23.58
N GLY A 716 -35.85 -5.27 -23.62
CA GLY A 716 -35.67 -3.98 -24.28
C GLY A 716 -34.22 -3.51 -24.21
N ASN A 717 -33.67 -3.12 -25.36
CA ASN A 717 -32.39 -2.39 -25.41
C ASN A 717 -32.65 -0.90 -25.17
N PRO A 718 -31.65 -0.11 -24.67
CA PRO A 718 -31.78 1.32 -24.60
C PRO A 718 -32.29 1.91 -25.93
N GLY A 719 -33.39 2.66 -25.87
CA GLY A 719 -34.03 3.21 -27.06
C GLY A 719 -35.19 2.42 -27.64
N THR A 720 -35.55 1.22 -27.11
CA THR A 720 -36.76 0.50 -27.50
C THR A 720 -37.96 0.91 -26.64
N PRO A 721 -39.20 0.80 -27.17
CA PRO A 721 -40.41 1.14 -26.40
C PRO A 721 -40.57 0.36 -25.09
N GLU A 722 -40.11 -0.90 -25.05
CA GLU A 722 -40.19 -1.73 -23.86
C GLU A 722 -39.26 -1.18 -22.71
N TYR A 723 -38.18 -0.51 -23.05
CA TYR A 723 -37.28 0.11 -22.07
C TYR A 723 -37.93 1.26 -21.30
N SER A 724 -38.92 1.94 -21.92
CA SER A 724 -39.68 3.01 -21.31
C SER A 724 -40.63 2.55 -20.19
N THR A 725 -40.82 1.23 -20.04
CA THR A 725 -41.69 0.64 -19.00
C THR A 725 -40.99 0.44 -17.66
N TYR A 726 -39.67 0.61 -17.60
CA TYR A 726 -38.94 0.57 -16.33
C TYR A 726 -39.35 1.72 -15.39
N ASN A 727 -39.35 1.45 -14.11
CA ASN A 727 -39.49 2.53 -13.13
C ASN A 727 -38.34 3.53 -13.33
N PRO A 728 -38.65 4.82 -13.57
CA PRO A 728 -37.65 5.84 -13.91
C PRO A 728 -36.47 5.94 -12.93
N ILE A 729 -36.64 5.52 -11.68
CA ILE A 729 -35.58 5.51 -10.66
C ILE A 729 -34.41 4.58 -11.03
N TYR A 730 -34.66 3.53 -11.82
CA TYR A 730 -33.63 2.59 -12.24
C TYR A 730 -32.87 3.02 -13.48
N LEU A 731 -33.48 3.87 -14.34
CA LEU A 731 -32.92 4.24 -15.65
C LEU A 731 -31.51 4.85 -15.57
N PRO A 732 -31.18 5.75 -14.62
CA PRO A 732 -29.83 6.29 -14.51
C PRO A 732 -28.76 5.21 -14.27
N TYR A 733 -29.12 4.14 -13.58
CA TYR A 733 -28.20 3.05 -13.26
C TYR A 733 -28.10 2.02 -14.38
N LEU A 734 -29.22 1.73 -15.03
CA LEU A 734 -29.28 0.77 -16.14
C LEU A 734 -28.65 1.34 -17.42
N ASN A 735 -28.71 2.64 -17.61
CA ASN A 735 -28.09 3.35 -18.74
C ASN A 735 -26.63 3.74 -18.48
N ALA A 736 -26.10 3.52 -17.29
CA ALA A 736 -24.73 3.90 -16.99
C ALA A 736 -23.74 3.09 -17.85
N PRO A 737 -22.72 3.73 -18.42
CA PRO A 737 -21.64 3.02 -19.10
C PRO A 737 -21.06 1.94 -18.19
N GLY A 738 -21.08 0.70 -18.65
CA GLY A 738 -20.60 -0.47 -17.89
C GLY A 738 -21.57 -1.10 -16.93
N SER A 739 -22.81 -0.72 -16.93
CA SER A 739 -23.87 -1.59 -16.43
C SER A 739 -23.87 -2.88 -17.24
N TYR A 740 -23.94 -4.01 -16.56
CA TYR A 740 -24.10 -5.32 -17.19
C TYR A 740 -25.30 -5.29 -18.16
N PRO A 741 -25.31 -6.15 -19.19
CA PRO A 741 -26.27 -6.02 -20.29
C PRO A 741 -27.68 -5.69 -19.80
N PRO A 742 -28.36 -4.78 -20.47
CA PRO A 742 -29.46 -4.04 -19.92
C PRO A 742 -30.69 -4.86 -19.56
N THR A 743 -30.75 -6.12 -19.90
CA THR A 743 -31.98 -6.93 -19.68
C THR A 743 -31.67 -8.36 -19.27
N THR A 744 -32.05 -8.70 -18.03
CA THR A 744 -32.24 -10.08 -17.63
C THR A 744 -33.73 -10.31 -17.35
N ALA A 745 -34.21 -11.53 -17.53
CA ALA A 745 -35.57 -11.92 -17.19
C ALA A 745 -35.99 -11.60 -15.75
N ASN A 746 -35.02 -11.29 -14.89
CA ASN A 746 -35.21 -11.02 -13.46
C ASN A 746 -35.42 -9.55 -13.13
N ASP A 747 -35.18 -8.59 -14.05
CA ASP A 747 -35.29 -7.17 -13.74
C ASP A 747 -36.66 -6.74 -13.22
N CYS A 748 -37.70 -7.47 -13.59
CA CYS A 748 -39.06 -7.26 -13.09
C CYS A 748 -39.24 -7.57 -11.61
N GLN A 749 -38.26 -8.26 -11.01
CA GLN A 749 -38.26 -8.64 -9.60
C GLN A 749 -37.48 -7.65 -8.74
N LEU A 750 -36.96 -6.56 -9.32
CA LEU A 750 -36.24 -5.52 -8.56
C LEU A 750 -37.19 -4.87 -7.55
N VAL A 751 -36.75 -4.83 -6.30
CA VAL A 751 -37.51 -4.28 -5.17
C VAL A 751 -36.94 -2.95 -4.65
N GLY A 752 -35.74 -2.56 -5.11
CA GLY A 752 -35.10 -1.32 -4.66
C GLY A 752 -33.67 -1.17 -5.16
N ILE A 753 -33.10 -0.04 -4.77
CA ILE A 753 -31.72 0.32 -5.06
C ILE A 753 -30.99 0.47 -3.71
N LEU A 754 -29.89 -0.26 -3.52
CA LEU A 754 -28.96 -0.06 -2.44
C LEU A 754 -27.79 0.78 -2.94
N ASP A 755 -27.69 2.02 -2.48
CA ASP A 755 -26.62 2.94 -2.83
C ASP A 755 -25.40 2.70 -1.93
N THR A 756 -24.42 1.96 -2.43
CA THR A 756 -23.17 1.65 -1.72
C THR A 756 -22.06 2.69 -2.00
N ALA A 757 -22.44 3.89 -2.41
CA ALA A 757 -21.47 4.97 -2.63
C ALA A 757 -20.55 5.19 -1.42
N THR A 758 -19.29 5.43 -1.72
CA THR A 758 -18.30 5.82 -0.69
C THR A 758 -18.66 7.20 -0.12
N ARG A 759 -18.64 7.31 1.20
CA ARG A 759 -19.06 8.49 1.97
C ARG A 759 -18.19 8.72 3.19
N ASN A 760 -18.34 9.85 3.85
CA ASN A 760 -17.79 10.11 5.18
C ASN A 760 -18.66 9.40 6.24
N LEU A 761 -18.33 8.16 6.56
CA LEU A 761 -19.15 7.30 7.41
C LEU A 761 -18.45 6.87 8.70
N GLY A 762 -17.13 6.76 8.70
CA GLY A 762 -16.38 6.08 9.74
C GLY A 762 -15.83 6.99 10.82
N GLN A 763 -15.70 6.45 12.03
CA GLN A 763 -14.89 7.00 13.11
C GLN A 763 -13.92 5.94 13.61
N VAL A 764 -12.70 6.35 13.94
CA VAL A 764 -11.68 5.51 14.57
C VAL A 764 -11.15 6.22 15.81
N GLN A 765 -11.18 5.54 16.94
CA GLN A 765 -10.54 5.97 18.17
C GLN A 765 -9.37 5.04 18.47
N GLN A 766 -8.18 5.60 18.57
CA GLN A 766 -6.98 4.86 18.90
C GLN A 766 -6.20 5.57 20.00
N ALA A 767 -5.70 4.79 20.98
CA ALA A 767 -4.79 5.30 22.00
C ALA A 767 -3.72 4.24 22.32
N GLY A 768 -2.54 4.68 22.73
CA GLY A 768 -1.45 3.77 23.04
C GLY A 768 -0.27 4.43 23.73
N LEU A 769 0.73 3.60 23.99
CA LEU A 769 1.99 3.95 24.62
C LEU A 769 3.14 3.52 23.70
N ASP A 770 4.03 4.42 23.41
CA ASP A 770 5.30 4.17 22.71
C ASP A 770 6.45 4.31 23.70
N PHE A 771 7.35 3.33 23.73
CA PHE A 771 8.54 3.31 24.56
C PHE A 771 9.78 3.18 23.68
N SER A 772 10.85 3.88 23.99
CA SER A 772 12.17 3.62 23.42
C SER A 772 13.27 3.73 24.49
N ALA A 773 14.32 2.93 24.32
CA ALA A 773 15.51 2.94 25.13
C ALA A 773 16.72 2.84 24.21
N ASN A 774 17.66 3.75 24.35
CA ASN A 774 18.91 3.76 23.61
C ASN A 774 20.07 3.91 24.59
N TYR A 775 21.06 3.04 24.47
CA TYR A 775 22.27 3.11 25.31
C TYR A 775 23.51 2.88 24.45
N HIS A 776 24.39 3.84 24.45
CA HIS A 776 25.65 3.78 23.70
C HIS A 776 26.83 3.99 24.66
N THR A 777 27.79 3.08 24.64
CA THR A 777 28.97 3.17 25.51
C THR A 777 30.18 2.50 24.87
N ASP A 778 31.36 3.02 25.15
CA ASP A 778 32.61 2.40 24.80
C ASP A 778 32.95 1.30 25.81
N THR A 779 33.35 0.14 25.30
CA THR A 779 33.77 -1.02 26.10
C THR A 779 35.13 -1.51 25.62
N PRO A 780 35.86 -2.31 26.40
CA PRO A 780 37.12 -2.95 25.94
C PRO A 780 36.93 -3.83 24.70
N LEU A 781 35.67 -4.30 24.46
CA LEU A 781 35.31 -5.11 23.29
C LEU A 781 34.94 -4.25 22.05
N GLY A 782 34.84 -2.92 22.21
CA GLY A 782 34.45 -1.97 21.20
C GLY A 782 33.25 -1.12 21.62
N MET A 783 32.73 -0.28 20.72
CA MET A 783 31.54 0.52 20.93
C MET A 783 30.30 -0.37 20.94
N LEU A 784 29.61 -0.42 22.07
CA LEU A 784 28.35 -1.13 22.28
C LEU A 784 27.18 -0.16 22.12
N ALA A 785 26.20 -0.53 21.29
CA ALA A 785 24.91 0.17 21.20
C ALA A 785 23.78 -0.82 21.49
N LEU A 786 22.88 -0.47 22.42
CA LEU A 786 21.67 -1.19 22.75
C LEU A 786 20.47 -0.28 22.44
N ASP A 787 19.62 -0.72 21.53
CA ASP A 787 18.46 0.05 21.13
C ASP A 787 17.20 -0.81 21.25
N GLY A 788 16.14 -0.25 21.80
CA GLY A 788 14.86 -0.91 21.94
C GLY A 788 13.72 0.05 21.67
N ALA A 789 12.69 -0.44 20.99
CA ALA A 789 11.43 0.26 20.81
C ALA A 789 10.26 -0.70 20.98
N PHE A 790 9.22 -0.24 21.67
CA PHE A 790 8.03 -1.04 21.97
C PHE A 790 6.78 -0.16 21.93
N THR A 791 5.73 -0.64 21.28
CA THR A 791 4.41 -0.01 21.23
C THR A 791 3.40 -0.91 21.90
N LYS A 792 2.58 -0.32 22.77
CA LYS A 792 1.38 -0.93 23.35
C LYS A 792 0.16 -0.11 22.95
N ILE A 793 -0.66 -0.62 22.04
CA ILE A 793 -1.95 -0.04 21.73
C ILE A 793 -2.90 -0.42 22.89
N LEU A 794 -3.58 0.57 23.46
CA LEU A 794 -4.50 0.42 24.58
C LEU A 794 -5.97 0.37 24.13
N LYS A 795 -6.25 1.01 22.98
CA LYS A 795 -7.60 1.16 22.43
C LYS A 795 -7.52 1.23 20.91
N LEU A 796 -8.36 0.44 20.24
CA LEU A 796 -8.63 0.56 18.82
C LEU A 796 -10.11 0.27 18.59
N ARG A 797 -10.92 1.32 18.54
CA ARG A 797 -12.36 1.20 18.32
C ARG A 797 -12.75 1.91 17.04
N ARG A 798 -13.66 1.32 16.30
CA ARG A 798 -14.23 1.96 15.11
C ARG A 798 -15.71 1.62 14.97
N ASN A 799 -16.44 2.50 14.31
CA ASN A 799 -17.71 2.16 13.70
C ASN A 799 -17.54 2.11 12.17
N VAL A 800 -18.46 1.48 11.52
CA VAL A 800 -18.48 1.35 10.05
C VAL A 800 -19.60 2.18 9.45
N LEU A 801 -20.63 2.48 10.24
CA LEU A 801 -21.78 3.28 9.83
C LEU A 801 -22.05 4.37 10.88
N PRO A 802 -22.49 5.58 10.45
CA PRO A 802 -22.85 6.64 11.37
C PRO A 802 -23.95 6.19 12.35
N GLY A 803 -23.83 6.57 13.62
CA GLY A 803 -24.79 6.21 14.64
C GLY A 803 -24.69 4.80 15.20
N THR A 804 -23.77 3.96 14.65
CA THR A 804 -23.51 2.65 15.27
C THR A 804 -22.50 2.77 16.40
N PRO A 805 -22.57 1.91 17.42
CA PRO A 805 -21.58 1.88 18.49
C PRO A 805 -20.16 1.63 17.95
N LEU A 806 -19.17 2.23 18.60
CA LEU A 806 -17.77 1.92 18.37
C LEU A 806 -17.46 0.52 18.91
N VAL A 807 -17.03 -0.38 18.03
CA VAL A 807 -16.64 -1.76 18.34
C VAL A 807 -15.13 -1.85 18.46
N ASP A 808 -14.66 -2.69 19.37
CA ASP A 808 -13.23 -2.94 19.56
C ASP A 808 -12.70 -3.89 18.46
N PHE A 809 -11.59 -3.48 17.82
CA PHE A 809 -10.89 -4.23 16.78
C PHE A 809 -9.44 -4.56 17.16
N LEU A 810 -9.08 -4.37 18.44
CA LEU A 810 -7.72 -4.63 18.89
C LEU A 810 -7.50 -6.14 19.10
N ASP A 811 -6.31 -6.62 18.72
CA ASP A 811 -5.91 -8.03 18.90
C ASP A 811 -6.85 -9.04 18.22
N VAL A 812 -7.36 -8.71 17.02
CA VAL A 812 -8.08 -9.66 16.18
C VAL A 812 -7.41 -9.80 14.82
N ILE A 813 -7.67 -10.91 14.15
CA ILE A 813 -7.10 -11.23 12.82
C ILE A 813 -7.32 -10.11 11.81
N GLY A 814 -6.29 -9.82 11.01
CA GLY A 814 -6.34 -8.78 9.96
C GLY A 814 -6.27 -7.35 10.48
N GLU A 815 -6.28 -7.17 11.79
CA GLU A 815 -6.25 -5.87 12.46
C GLU A 815 -4.91 -5.62 13.17
N GLN A 816 -4.80 -4.53 13.89
CA GLN A 816 -3.59 -4.20 14.63
C GLN A 816 -3.46 -5.01 15.93
N ILE A 817 -2.24 -5.49 16.15
CA ILE A 817 -1.88 -6.21 17.36
C ILE A 817 -1.38 -5.22 18.41
N SER A 818 -1.89 -5.35 19.63
CA SER A 818 -1.67 -4.37 20.70
C SER A 818 -0.21 -4.23 21.14
N LYS A 819 0.59 -5.29 20.99
CA LYS A 819 1.99 -5.33 21.47
C LYS A 819 2.92 -5.60 20.31
N ARG A 820 3.80 -4.65 20.02
CA ARG A 820 4.86 -4.80 19.01
C ARG A 820 6.15 -4.22 19.55
N GLY A 821 7.27 -4.87 19.27
CA GLY A 821 8.56 -4.40 19.74
C GLY A 821 9.72 -4.90 18.90
N ARG A 822 10.79 -4.14 18.94
CA ARG A 822 12.10 -4.51 18.41
C ARG A 822 13.17 -4.08 19.40
N ALA A 823 14.10 -4.98 19.71
CA ALA A 823 15.30 -4.66 20.45
C ALA A 823 16.52 -5.16 19.70
N GLN A 824 17.62 -4.42 19.75
CA GLN A 824 18.87 -4.77 19.08
C GLN A 824 20.08 -4.44 19.92
N ALA A 825 21.14 -5.22 19.73
CA ALA A 825 22.46 -5.00 20.28
C ALA A 825 23.47 -4.96 19.14
N SER A 826 24.26 -3.92 19.06
CA SER A 826 25.31 -3.71 18.06
C SER A 826 26.66 -3.55 18.75
N LEU A 827 27.68 -4.21 18.21
CA LEU A 827 29.06 -4.06 18.66
C LEU A 827 29.95 -3.73 17.48
N THR A 828 30.71 -2.64 17.59
CA THR A 828 31.66 -2.23 16.56
C THR A 828 33.07 -2.13 17.14
N LYS A 829 34.02 -2.88 16.58
CA LYS A 829 35.43 -2.84 16.95
C LYS A 829 36.33 -2.82 15.71
N GLY A 830 36.97 -1.67 15.47
CA GLY A 830 37.81 -1.49 14.28
C GLY A 830 37.03 -1.78 12.98
N ALA A 831 37.54 -2.71 12.19
CA ALA A 831 36.97 -3.13 10.92
C ALA A 831 35.67 -3.95 11.01
N LEU A 832 35.35 -4.51 12.18
CA LEU A 832 34.22 -5.41 12.38
C LEU A 832 33.05 -4.70 13.06
N SER A 833 31.83 -4.92 12.52
CA SER A 833 30.58 -4.50 13.17
C SER A 833 29.57 -5.64 13.09
N GLY A 834 28.98 -5.98 14.23
CA GLY A 834 27.95 -7.01 14.36
C GLY A 834 26.70 -6.44 15.02
N ASN A 835 25.53 -6.88 14.57
CA ASN A 835 24.23 -6.51 15.13
C ASN A 835 23.35 -7.76 15.25
N VAL A 836 22.67 -7.89 16.38
CA VAL A 836 21.62 -8.90 16.60
C VAL A 836 20.35 -8.19 17.04
N ALA A 837 19.23 -8.55 16.46
CA ALA A 837 17.94 -7.95 16.81
C ALA A 837 16.87 -9.02 17.05
N VAL A 838 15.93 -8.70 17.95
CA VAL A 838 14.71 -9.48 18.20
C VAL A 838 13.51 -8.66 17.81
N ASN A 839 12.59 -9.25 17.05
CA ASN A 839 11.30 -8.67 16.69
C ASN A 839 10.20 -9.44 17.42
N TYR A 840 9.26 -8.73 18.02
CA TYR A 840 8.16 -9.29 18.80
C TYR A 840 6.82 -8.76 18.30
N ILE A 841 5.87 -9.67 18.07
CA ILE A 841 4.46 -9.39 17.78
C ILE A 841 3.64 -10.17 18.80
N GLY A 842 2.71 -9.52 19.50
CA GLY A 842 1.84 -10.11 20.52
C GLY A 842 0.86 -11.14 19.93
N GLY A 843 0.30 -11.96 20.82
CA GLY A 843 -0.79 -12.89 20.44
C GLY A 843 -2.12 -12.15 20.24
N TYR A 844 -3.03 -12.79 19.50
CA TYR A 844 -4.33 -12.24 19.13
C TYR A 844 -5.38 -13.33 18.86
N LEU A 845 -6.64 -12.93 18.65
CA LEU A 845 -7.76 -13.84 18.39
C LEU A 845 -8.05 -13.93 16.89
N ASN A 846 -8.13 -15.15 16.37
CA ASN A 846 -8.76 -15.41 15.09
C ASN A 846 -10.22 -15.83 15.30
N ASN A 847 -11.14 -14.91 15.05
CA ASN A 847 -12.60 -15.12 15.07
C ASN A 847 -13.19 -15.33 13.67
N GLN A 848 -12.35 -15.40 12.63
CA GLN A 848 -12.74 -15.62 11.23
C GLN A 848 -12.44 -17.05 10.78
N THR A 849 -12.54 -18.01 11.69
CA THR A 849 -12.35 -19.42 11.39
C THR A 849 -13.40 -19.93 10.39
N PRO A 850 -13.02 -20.86 9.50
CA PRO A 850 -13.96 -21.36 8.48
C PRO A 850 -15.03 -22.28 9.04
N THR A 851 -16.06 -22.52 8.23
CA THR A 851 -17.02 -23.59 8.45
C THR A 851 -16.64 -24.77 7.56
N VAL A 852 -16.28 -25.91 8.16
CA VAL A 852 -15.87 -27.14 7.48
C VAL A 852 -16.97 -28.17 7.65
N ALA A 853 -17.48 -28.72 6.55
CA ALA A 853 -18.57 -29.69 6.53
C ALA A 853 -19.80 -29.26 7.36
N GLY A 854 -20.14 -27.97 7.33
CA GLY A 854 -21.29 -27.41 8.07
C GLY A 854 -21.01 -27.07 9.54
N VAL A 855 -19.83 -27.36 10.06
CA VAL A 855 -19.44 -27.05 11.45
C VAL A 855 -18.42 -25.92 11.47
N LYS A 856 -18.70 -24.85 12.21
CA LYS A 856 -17.72 -23.75 12.39
C LYS A 856 -16.53 -24.26 13.20
N VAL A 857 -15.33 -24.10 12.68
CA VAL A 857 -14.08 -24.33 13.44
C VAL A 857 -14.05 -23.34 14.64
N PRO A 858 -13.70 -23.79 15.86
CA PRO A 858 -13.59 -22.90 17.01
C PRO A 858 -12.64 -21.74 16.76
N ASP A 859 -12.92 -20.59 17.35
CA ASP A 859 -12.03 -19.44 17.31
C ASP A 859 -10.64 -19.81 17.87
N GLN A 860 -9.58 -19.27 17.25
CA GLN A 860 -8.21 -19.63 17.56
C GLN A 860 -7.50 -18.53 18.36
N ASN A 861 -6.91 -18.86 19.50
CA ASN A 861 -5.97 -17.99 20.19
C ASN A 861 -4.60 -18.12 19.53
N ILE A 862 -4.17 -17.09 18.79
CA ILE A 862 -2.90 -17.07 18.08
C ILE A 862 -1.78 -16.65 19.05
N PRO A 863 -0.71 -17.47 19.20
CA PRO A 863 0.38 -17.15 20.10
C PRO A 863 1.22 -16.00 19.59
N ALA A 864 1.97 -15.37 20.49
CA ALA A 864 2.95 -14.35 20.13
C ALA A 864 4.04 -14.93 19.22
N TRP A 865 4.54 -14.09 18.31
CA TRP A 865 5.56 -14.46 17.33
C TRP A 865 6.83 -13.63 17.54
N MET A 866 7.96 -14.34 17.66
CA MET A 866 9.29 -13.73 17.77
C MET A 866 10.20 -14.25 16.67
N THR A 867 10.96 -13.32 16.05
CA THR A 867 12.02 -13.63 15.10
C THR A 867 13.30 -12.89 15.46
N TYR A 868 14.41 -13.45 15.03
CA TYR A 868 15.75 -12.91 15.32
C TYR A 868 16.44 -12.56 14.01
N ASP A 869 17.07 -11.38 13.96
CA ASP A 869 17.85 -10.91 12.82
C ASP A 869 19.32 -10.79 13.23
N MET A 870 20.23 -11.00 12.29
CA MET A 870 21.67 -10.84 12.48
C MET A 870 22.27 -10.11 11.30
N ASN A 871 23.14 -9.14 11.58
CA ASN A 871 23.97 -8.48 10.57
C ASN A 871 25.41 -8.52 11.00
N LEU A 872 26.30 -8.82 10.06
CA LEU A 872 27.74 -8.81 10.26
C LEU A 872 28.38 -8.03 9.12
N SER A 873 29.26 -7.09 9.41
CA SER A 873 30.00 -6.38 8.38
C SER A 873 31.47 -6.24 8.71
N TYR A 874 32.25 -6.27 7.64
CA TYR A 874 33.70 -6.13 7.70
C TYR A 874 34.17 -5.04 6.73
N THR A 875 34.88 -4.04 7.24
CA THR A 875 35.44 -2.94 6.46
C THR A 875 36.96 -2.98 6.66
N PRO A 876 37.75 -3.61 5.76
CA PRO A 876 39.20 -3.72 5.92
C PRO A 876 39.89 -2.40 6.09
N ASP A 877 40.78 -2.29 7.06
CA ASP A 877 41.72 -1.17 7.24
C ASP A 877 42.83 -1.28 6.18
N SER A 878 42.53 -1.05 4.94
CA SER A 878 43.46 -1.19 3.81
C SER A 878 43.48 0.09 3.00
N THR A 879 44.68 0.56 2.68
CA THR A 879 44.90 1.67 1.73
C THR A 879 45.00 1.19 0.27
N GLY A 880 44.95 -0.14 0.06
CA GLY A 880 45.05 -0.75 -1.29
C GLY A 880 43.86 -0.44 -2.17
N ARG A 881 44.07 -0.24 -3.45
CA ARG A 881 43.04 0.14 -4.44
C ARG A 881 41.82 -0.79 -4.46
N ILE A 882 41.97 -2.08 -4.16
CA ILE A 882 40.90 -3.08 -4.21
C ILE A 882 40.13 -3.09 -2.89
N LEU A 883 40.80 -3.20 -1.75
CA LEU A 883 40.18 -3.41 -0.43
C LEU A 883 39.94 -2.08 0.34
N GLY A 884 40.72 -1.02 0.08
CA GLY A 884 40.52 0.27 0.70
C GLY A 884 39.12 0.81 0.41
N GLY A 885 38.40 1.24 1.42
CA GLY A 885 37.02 1.73 1.30
C GLY A 885 36.00 0.68 0.89
N THR A 886 36.34 -0.62 0.93
CA THR A 886 35.40 -1.70 0.64
C THR A 886 34.77 -2.23 1.94
N ARG A 887 33.45 -2.38 1.98
CA ARG A 887 32.69 -3.00 3.06
C ARG A 887 32.00 -4.26 2.53
N PHE A 888 32.15 -5.36 3.25
CA PHE A 888 31.40 -6.59 3.04
C PHE A 888 30.36 -6.72 4.16
N ALA A 889 29.13 -7.09 3.82
CA ALA A 889 28.09 -7.29 4.81
C ALA A 889 27.27 -8.54 4.51
N LEU A 890 26.97 -9.31 5.57
CA LEU A 890 26.06 -10.44 5.60
C LEU A 890 24.89 -10.05 6.50
N SER A 891 23.69 -10.11 5.96
CA SER A 891 22.45 -9.83 6.68
C SER A 891 21.55 -11.06 6.61
N ILE A 892 21.12 -11.57 7.77
CA ILE A 892 20.20 -12.70 7.88
C ILE A 892 19.02 -12.26 8.73
N ARG A 893 17.88 -12.11 8.11
CA ARG A 893 16.62 -11.82 8.81
C ARG A 893 15.92 -13.15 9.10
N ASN A 894 15.30 -13.24 10.29
CA ASN A 894 14.71 -14.49 10.78
C ASN A 894 15.72 -15.66 10.73
N VAL A 895 16.81 -15.52 11.45
CA VAL A 895 17.94 -16.50 11.50
C VAL A 895 17.45 -17.92 11.81
N THR A 896 16.46 -18.05 12.67
CA THR A 896 15.90 -19.34 13.10
C THR A 896 14.94 -19.95 12.10
N ASP A 897 14.65 -19.26 11.00
CA ASP A 897 13.67 -19.68 9.97
C ASP A 897 12.28 -19.99 10.55
N LYS A 898 11.89 -19.23 11.58
CA LYS A 898 10.62 -19.46 12.27
C LYS A 898 9.45 -19.01 11.41
N GLY A 899 8.64 -19.95 10.96
CA GLY A 899 7.40 -19.66 10.23
C GLY A 899 6.40 -18.84 11.07
N PRO A 900 5.46 -18.16 10.41
CA PRO A 900 4.37 -17.46 11.09
C PRO A 900 3.44 -18.45 11.80
N PRO A 901 2.74 -18.02 12.86
CA PRO A 901 1.71 -18.83 13.51
C PRO A 901 0.63 -19.28 12.51
N LEU A 902 0.08 -20.47 12.76
CA LEU A 902 -1.06 -20.97 11.98
C LEU A 902 -2.33 -20.17 12.31
N VAL A 903 -2.91 -19.54 11.30
CA VAL A 903 -4.13 -18.73 11.40
C VAL A 903 -5.11 -19.18 10.33
N LEU A 904 -6.01 -20.07 10.70
CA LEU A 904 -6.90 -20.72 9.75
C LEU A 904 -8.10 -19.81 9.41
N THR A 905 -8.21 -19.43 8.14
CA THR A 905 -9.36 -18.71 7.57
C THR A 905 -10.02 -19.57 6.48
N ALA A 906 -11.06 -19.03 5.85
CA ALA A 906 -11.68 -19.70 4.72
C ALA A 906 -10.75 -19.88 3.50
N THR A 907 -9.75 -18.99 3.33
CA THR A 907 -8.92 -18.94 2.11
C THR A 907 -7.41 -19.03 2.37
N SER A 908 -6.99 -18.99 3.60
CA SER A 908 -5.57 -19.04 3.98
C SER A 908 -5.37 -19.68 5.35
N ALA A 909 -4.17 -20.12 5.63
CA ALA A 909 -3.75 -20.59 6.94
C ALA A 909 -2.70 -19.68 7.59
N VAL A 910 -2.71 -18.38 7.23
CA VAL A 910 -1.81 -17.34 7.74
C VAL A 910 -2.48 -15.96 7.71
N ASP A 911 -2.15 -15.12 8.69
CA ASP A 911 -2.54 -13.70 8.72
C ASP A 911 -1.48 -12.84 8.02
N LEU A 912 -1.72 -12.49 6.76
CA LEU A 912 -0.81 -11.69 5.94
C LEU A 912 -0.69 -10.22 6.40
N ALA A 913 -1.61 -9.72 7.21
CA ALA A 913 -1.55 -8.37 7.73
C ALA A 913 -0.45 -8.21 8.79
N ASN A 914 -0.18 -9.29 9.54
CA ASN A 914 0.70 -9.27 10.70
C ASN A 914 1.92 -10.22 10.59
N ALA A 915 2.04 -11.00 9.51
CA ALA A 915 3.09 -11.99 9.36
C ALA A 915 3.85 -11.88 8.04
N ASN A 916 5.16 -12.16 8.10
CA ASN A 916 6.01 -12.34 6.93
C ASN A 916 6.13 -13.84 6.63
N VAL A 917 5.75 -14.25 5.43
CA VAL A 917 5.71 -15.65 4.98
C VAL A 917 6.99 -16.10 4.27
N PHE A 918 7.97 -15.22 4.05
CA PHE A 918 9.21 -15.58 3.32
C PHE A 918 10.21 -16.38 4.13
N GLY A 919 9.98 -16.59 5.43
CA GLY A 919 10.93 -17.30 6.30
C GLY A 919 12.24 -16.54 6.45
N ARG A 920 13.36 -17.26 6.38
CA ARG A 920 14.72 -16.68 6.47
C ARG A 920 15.07 -15.94 5.18
N ILE A 921 15.59 -14.72 5.34
CA ILE A 921 16.06 -13.89 4.23
C ILE A 921 17.54 -13.62 4.43
N THR A 922 18.37 -14.10 3.50
CA THR A 922 19.83 -13.94 3.54
C THR A 922 20.26 -12.96 2.45
N SER A 923 21.04 -11.94 2.80
CA SER A 923 21.57 -10.95 1.86
C SER A 923 23.09 -10.80 2.02
N LEU A 924 23.78 -10.79 0.90
CA LEU A 924 25.19 -10.44 0.79
C LEU A 924 25.31 -9.08 0.10
N GLU A 925 26.07 -8.18 0.68
CA GLU A 925 26.27 -6.84 0.17
C GLU A 925 27.77 -6.49 0.13
N ILE A 926 28.17 -5.85 -0.96
CA ILE A 926 29.49 -5.28 -1.11
C ILE A 926 29.31 -3.80 -1.46
N THR A 927 29.90 -2.93 -0.63
CA THR A 927 29.95 -1.49 -0.88
C THR A 927 31.39 -1.07 -1.10
N LYS A 928 31.67 -0.35 -2.17
CA LYS A 928 32.97 0.25 -2.49
C LYS A 928 32.82 1.76 -2.51
N LYS A 929 33.71 2.44 -1.75
CA LYS A 929 33.86 3.90 -1.77
C LYS A 929 35.17 4.25 -2.47
N PHE A 930 35.10 5.19 -3.42
CA PHE A 930 36.22 5.69 -4.22
C PHE A 930 36.50 7.15 -3.89
#